data_98b3b5751a711800ecb819f3f4fca79e
#
_entry.id   98b3b5751a711800ecb819f3f4fca79e
#
_cell.length_a   1.000
_cell.length_b   1.000
_cell.length_c   1.000
_cell.angle_alpha   90.00
_cell.angle_beta   90.00
_cell.angle_gamma   90.00
#
_symmetry.space_group_name_H-M   'P 1'
#
loop_
_entity.id
_entity.type
_entity.pdbx_description
1 polymer ?
#
loop_
_entity_poly.entity_id
_entity_poly.type
_entity_poly.pdbx_seq_one_letter_code
_entity_poly.pdbx_strand_id
1 'polypeptide(L)'
;MEKRVASFKGIKVNDSVSALLPHMPLIDEYRESLQSLQAVWDNLSLLGQLSGTTAGTEQTREAFAGLTGELLNNLAEQTLAKLEQKMRSKSQVVIDILTRNLYERTADIGFLTTDDTIRHFAAEPGDMRPLQARFREYVKKYSVYEDVVLLNTEGHVLARLLPTTHEGPIADAWIRTALETNAPYVEAYGDSQLFPGRGKSLIYAYRVNCGRGNVLGVLGLCFRFDDEMTRIFGGLSNPDEAIVLGLLDAEGKVIASSDPWQIPLHAQFVLPQKNIQRIRFAGRVYLAIACDAQGYQGYMGPGWRGFAMIPIDQAFSSLDGEASAIIEPALLEAVISGGRAFSAALQEIPHKAQSILRDLDRSVWNGTVRHGNGSNATNPAFSKILLREISRVGTRMGAVFDRSIGNLQTTVISSLLADCHSFAALAIDIMDRNLYERANDCRWWALDPVLLRLTETPPGEPRRQGLEKILAYINGLYTVYSNLLLFDGSGTVIAVSNPQDGPLVGQSVAESWVDATAGLSNSQGYVVSDFVKTELYGERHTYIYAAALLSPKDCRKLGGIGIVFDSEPQFCAMLKDILPRDLSGAPLLDSHAVFVDGDSTVIATSDARYTVGEQIQVPHELLNPPAQGCSGLFTIAGQVMAVGSKRSVGYREYKGPNDLYKNEVVALVFMPLAAVGAQSKAARSRGTLTHGKDAAQREGKTVEIASFHLGEYWLGLPSVEIIEAIELTNAVRLANTPKEIYGAQIFQNASLPLYNLHAALGLPEIDPSKSSCQVIVVRGQDGSNFGVLVDELGDVVETAVENIDDITSVHLGAAPVLASVVRDPTMGDAQMLILLSAENMLHRLSTSVAEES
;
A
#
# COMPACT_ATOMS: atom_id res chain seq x y z
N MET A 1 -24.67 -6.46 12.87
CA MET A 1 -24.80 -7.89 12.54
C MET A 1 -23.86 -8.65 13.46
N GLU A 2 -24.36 -9.53 14.33
CA GLU A 2 -23.51 -10.40 15.14
C GLU A 2 -22.69 -11.29 14.22
N LYS A 3 -21.35 -11.23 14.35
CA LYS A 3 -20.44 -12.12 13.61
C LYS A 3 -20.70 -13.55 14.07
N ARG A 4 -21.10 -14.44 13.16
CA ARG A 4 -21.22 -15.86 13.46
C ARG A 4 -19.85 -16.41 13.85
N VAL A 5 -19.80 -17.15 14.95
CA VAL A 5 -18.58 -17.70 15.51
C VAL A 5 -18.54 -19.20 15.21
N ALA A 6 -17.48 -19.66 14.57
CA ALA A 6 -17.14 -21.05 14.35
C ALA A 6 -16.05 -21.50 15.34
N SER A 7 -15.81 -22.80 15.44
CA SER A 7 -14.68 -23.34 16.22
C SER A 7 -13.65 -23.95 15.26
N PHE A 8 -12.40 -23.50 15.35
CA PHE A 8 -11.28 -24.09 14.62
C PHE A 8 -10.25 -24.63 15.62
N LYS A 9 -10.06 -25.94 15.64
CA LYS A 9 -9.12 -26.65 16.54
C LYS A 9 -9.16 -26.13 17.99
N GLY A 10 -10.38 -25.93 18.52
CA GLY A 10 -10.61 -25.50 19.91
C GLY A 10 -10.63 -24.00 20.17
N ILE A 11 -10.36 -23.16 19.19
CA ILE A 11 -10.43 -21.70 19.32
C ILE A 11 -11.68 -21.16 18.65
N LYS A 12 -12.33 -20.16 19.25
CA LYS A 12 -13.46 -19.42 18.66
C LYS A 12 -12.94 -18.46 17.58
N VAL A 13 -13.41 -18.65 16.35
CA VAL A 13 -13.00 -17.86 15.19
C VAL A 13 -14.21 -17.37 14.41
N ASN A 14 -14.06 -16.27 13.68
CA ASN A 14 -15.10 -15.75 12.81
C ASN A 14 -15.38 -16.73 11.65
N ASP A 15 -16.65 -16.92 11.33
CA ASP A 15 -17.09 -17.85 10.27
C ASP A 15 -16.50 -17.49 8.91
N SER A 16 -16.29 -16.18 8.65
CA SER A 16 -15.69 -15.66 7.41
C SER A 16 -14.27 -16.17 7.13
N VAL A 17 -13.49 -16.45 8.17
CA VAL A 17 -12.09 -16.89 8.03
C VAL A 17 -11.88 -18.36 8.43
N SER A 18 -12.83 -18.96 9.12
CA SER A 18 -12.72 -20.34 9.67
C SER A 18 -12.32 -21.38 8.60
N ALA A 19 -12.87 -21.25 7.41
CA ALA A 19 -12.60 -22.15 6.28
C ALA A 19 -11.28 -21.86 5.54
N LEU A 20 -10.60 -20.73 5.85
CA LEU A 20 -9.33 -20.31 5.26
C LEU A 20 -8.13 -20.60 6.17
N LEU A 21 -8.37 -20.67 7.48
CA LEU A 21 -7.30 -20.91 8.47
C LEU A 21 -6.43 -22.14 8.19
N PRO A 22 -6.97 -23.28 7.70
CA PRO A 22 -6.14 -24.43 7.35
C PRO A 22 -5.10 -24.15 6.25
N HIS A 23 -5.30 -23.07 5.50
CA HIS A 23 -4.42 -22.66 4.41
C HIS A 23 -3.48 -21.50 4.78
N MET A 24 -3.50 -21.07 6.06
CA MET A 24 -2.68 -19.98 6.61
C MET A 24 -1.60 -20.55 7.56
N PRO A 25 -0.45 -21.03 7.06
CA PRO A 25 0.51 -21.79 7.85
C PRO A 25 1.06 -21.00 9.02
N LEU A 26 1.38 -19.73 8.83
CA LEU A 26 1.92 -18.85 9.87
C LEU A 26 0.94 -18.69 11.06
N ILE A 27 -0.34 -18.53 10.76
CA ILE A 27 -1.38 -18.38 11.79
C ILE A 27 -1.59 -19.70 12.55
N ASP A 28 -1.50 -20.83 11.83
CA ASP A 28 -1.60 -22.15 12.47
C ASP A 28 -0.39 -22.43 13.38
N GLU A 29 0.82 -21.98 13.03
CA GLU A 29 2.02 -22.04 13.87
C GLU A 29 1.84 -21.24 15.17
N TYR A 30 1.35 -19.99 15.09
CA TYR A 30 1.06 -19.20 16.31
C TYR A 30 -0.01 -19.86 17.16
N ARG A 31 -1.07 -20.38 16.56
CA ARG A 31 -2.10 -21.13 17.26
C ARG A 31 -1.50 -22.32 18.03
N GLU A 32 -0.67 -23.13 17.36
CA GLU A 32 -0.03 -24.29 17.99
C GLU A 32 0.87 -23.90 19.16
N SER A 33 1.68 -22.85 18.97
CA SER A 33 2.56 -22.34 20.01
C SER A 33 1.78 -21.86 21.24
N LEU A 34 0.71 -21.07 21.04
CA LEU A 34 -0.11 -20.55 22.13
C LEU A 34 -0.92 -21.65 22.80
N GLN A 35 -1.49 -22.60 22.06
CA GLN A 35 -2.20 -23.76 22.65
C GLN A 35 -1.28 -24.67 23.43
N SER A 36 -0.05 -24.91 22.97
CA SER A 36 0.94 -25.69 23.72
C SER A 36 1.28 -25.05 25.07
N LEU A 37 1.48 -23.74 25.09
CA LEU A 37 1.72 -22.98 26.32
C LEU A 37 0.51 -22.96 27.24
N GLN A 38 -0.70 -22.85 26.68
CA GLN A 38 -1.93 -22.92 27.44
C GLN A 38 -2.12 -24.31 28.09
N ALA A 39 -1.84 -25.41 27.40
CA ALA A 39 -1.89 -26.76 27.95
C ALA A 39 -0.87 -26.94 29.10
N VAL A 40 0.31 -26.35 29.00
CA VAL A 40 1.29 -26.35 30.12
C VAL A 40 0.71 -25.60 31.32
N TRP A 41 0.10 -24.45 31.09
CA TRP A 41 -0.53 -23.65 32.13
C TRP A 41 -1.68 -24.41 32.80
N ASP A 42 -2.56 -25.09 32.05
CA ASP A 42 -3.65 -25.88 32.56
C ASP A 42 -3.15 -27.01 33.49
N ASN A 43 -2.04 -27.68 33.13
CA ASN A 43 -1.42 -28.70 33.95
C ASN A 43 -0.81 -28.11 35.24
N LEU A 44 -0.16 -26.97 35.19
CA LEU A 44 0.39 -26.27 36.35
C LEU A 44 -0.72 -25.78 37.28
N SER A 45 -1.83 -25.26 36.73
CA SER A 45 -3.01 -24.84 37.50
C SER A 45 -3.65 -26.00 38.26
N LEU A 46 -3.82 -27.17 37.61
CA LEU A 46 -4.30 -28.40 38.23
C LEU A 46 -3.39 -28.84 39.39
N LEU A 47 -2.07 -28.84 39.20
CA LEU A 47 -1.10 -29.15 40.24
C LEU A 47 -1.18 -28.14 41.39
N GLY A 48 -1.40 -26.86 41.10
CA GLY A 48 -1.64 -25.82 42.09
C GLY A 48 -2.87 -26.07 42.95
N GLN A 49 -3.99 -26.44 42.34
CA GLN A 49 -5.22 -26.76 43.02
C GLN A 49 -5.05 -27.99 43.94
N LEU A 50 -4.36 -29.02 43.46
CA LEU A 50 -4.08 -30.24 44.26
C LEU A 50 -3.14 -29.97 45.44
N SER A 51 -2.26 -28.98 45.34
CA SER A 51 -1.32 -28.58 46.41
C SER A 51 -1.89 -27.54 47.38
N GLY A 52 -3.13 -27.08 47.17
CA GLY A 52 -3.75 -26.04 47.98
C GLY A 52 -3.25 -24.61 47.65
N THR A 53 -2.55 -24.47 46.56
CA THR A 53 -2.04 -23.19 46.10
C THR A 53 -3.06 -22.55 45.12
N THR A 54 -4.11 -21.92 45.64
CA THR A 54 -5.03 -21.12 44.81
C THR A 54 -4.48 -19.73 44.65
N ALA A 55 -3.55 -19.54 43.71
CA ALA A 55 -3.27 -18.23 43.17
C ALA A 55 -4.39 -17.87 42.20
N GLY A 56 -4.90 -16.64 42.20
CA GLY A 56 -5.99 -16.15 41.32
C GLY A 56 -5.66 -16.13 39.81
N THR A 57 -5.01 -17.19 39.31
CA THR A 57 -4.49 -17.33 37.96
C THR A 57 -5.57 -17.79 36.96
N GLU A 58 -6.76 -18.16 37.42
CA GLU A 58 -7.84 -18.64 36.55
C GLU A 58 -8.39 -17.52 35.64
N GLN A 59 -8.61 -16.33 36.19
CA GLN A 59 -9.07 -15.18 35.41
C GLN A 59 -8.04 -14.78 34.36
N THR A 60 -6.75 -14.80 34.73
CA THR A 60 -5.65 -14.50 33.81
C THR A 60 -5.58 -15.53 32.67
N ARG A 61 -5.79 -16.80 32.97
CA ARG A 61 -5.86 -17.88 32.01
C ARG A 61 -6.99 -17.68 31.01
N GLU A 62 -8.20 -17.33 31.46
CA GLU A 62 -9.35 -17.05 30.59
C GLU A 62 -9.12 -15.82 29.74
N ALA A 63 -8.49 -14.77 30.28
CA ALA A 63 -8.12 -13.57 29.56
C ALA A 63 -7.13 -13.88 28.44
N PHE A 64 -6.10 -14.69 28.69
CA PHE A 64 -5.17 -15.16 27.65
C PHE A 64 -5.85 -15.97 26.55
N ALA A 65 -6.75 -16.88 26.91
CA ALA A 65 -7.51 -17.66 25.93
C ALA A 65 -8.39 -16.78 25.05
N GLY A 66 -9.06 -15.78 25.65
CA GLY A 66 -9.82 -14.78 24.93
C GLY A 66 -8.96 -13.94 23.97
N LEU A 67 -7.83 -13.45 24.47
CA LEU A 67 -6.89 -12.65 23.68
C LEU A 67 -6.27 -13.46 22.53
N THR A 68 -5.97 -14.75 22.75
CA THR A 68 -5.50 -15.66 21.70
C THR A 68 -6.50 -15.73 20.54
N GLY A 69 -7.79 -15.91 20.85
CA GLY A 69 -8.84 -15.91 19.83
C GLY A 69 -8.96 -14.58 19.09
N GLU A 70 -8.88 -13.46 19.82
CA GLU A 70 -8.92 -12.11 19.24
C GLU A 70 -7.72 -11.88 18.31
N LEU A 71 -6.50 -12.23 18.73
CA LEU A 71 -5.29 -12.12 17.93
C LEU A 71 -5.38 -12.93 16.63
N LEU A 72 -5.70 -14.22 16.72
CA LEU A 72 -5.76 -15.10 15.55
C LEU A 72 -6.84 -14.67 14.55
N ASN A 73 -7.99 -14.20 15.05
CA ASN A 73 -9.03 -13.64 14.19
C ASN A 73 -8.55 -12.38 13.45
N ASN A 74 -7.91 -11.44 14.15
CA ASN A 74 -7.42 -10.22 13.54
C ASN A 74 -6.30 -10.52 12.53
N LEU A 75 -5.38 -11.44 12.85
CA LEU A 75 -4.34 -11.91 11.92
C LEU A 75 -4.96 -12.47 10.63
N ALA A 76 -5.95 -13.35 10.76
CA ALA A 76 -6.60 -13.99 9.62
C ALA A 76 -7.39 -12.98 8.76
N GLU A 77 -8.16 -12.08 9.40
CA GLU A 77 -8.92 -11.04 8.72
C GLU A 77 -7.99 -10.08 7.96
N GLN A 78 -6.88 -9.66 8.56
CA GLN A 78 -5.91 -8.77 7.91
C GLN A 78 -5.17 -9.46 6.75
N THR A 79 -4.77 -10.72 6.94
CA THR A 79 -4.13 -11.50 5.88
C THR A 79 -5.06 -11.67 4.68
N LEU A 80 -6.34 -11.96 4.92
CA LEU A 80 -7.35 -12.06 3.87
C LEU A 80 -7.59 -10.71 3.19
N ALA A 81 -7.75 -9.63 3.97
CA ALA A 81 -7.98 -8.28 3.45
C ALA A 81 -6.80 -7.81 2.56
N LYS A 82 -5.55 -8.10 2.97
CA LYS A 82 -4.35 -7.84 2.18
C LYS A 82 -4.39 -8.57 0.83
N LEU A 83 -4.70 -9.88 0.85
CA LEU A 83 -4.80 -10.66 -0.39
C LEU A 83 -5.92 -10.14 -1.29
N GLU A 84 -7.08 -9.82 -0.71
CA GLU A 84 -8.21 -9.25 -1.46
C GLU A 84 -7.82 -7.91 -2.11
N GLN A 85 -7.17 -7.01 -1.39
CA GLN A 85 -6.72 -5.72 -1.92
C GLN A 85 -5.72 -5.91 -3.06
N LYS A 86 -4.74 -6.81 -2.91
CA LYS A 86 -3.75 -7.14 -3.95
C LYS A 86 -4.42 -7.67 -5.23
N MET A 87 -5.32 -8.64 -5.08
CA MET A 87 -6.05 -9.24 -6.20
C MET A 87 -6.96 -8.22 -6.89
N ARG A 88 -7.67 -7.41 -6.11
CA ARG A 88 -8.54 -6.33 -6.59
C ARG A 88 -7.74 -5.30 -7.38
N SER A 89 -6.63 -4.80 -6.82
CA SER A 89 -5.78 -3.82 -7.48
C SER A 89 -5.28 -4.33 -8.83
N LYS A 90 -4.71 -5.56 -8.87
CA LYS A 90 -4.23 -6.15 -10.13
C LYS A 90 -5.37 -6.36 -11.15
N SER A 91 -6.52 -6.86 -10.71
CA SER A 91 -7.70 -7.06 -11.56
C SER A 91 -8.22 -5.74 -12.14
N GLN A 92 -8.29 -4.68 -11.32
CA GLN A 92 -8.70 -3.34 -11.75
C GLN A 92 -7.72 -2.74 -12.77
N VAL A 93 -6.44 -2.83 -12.50
CA VAL A 93 -5.38 -2.33 -13.40
C VAL A 93 -5.45 -2.98 -14.78
N VAL A 94 -5.68 -4.30 -14.85
CA VAL A 94 -5.84 -5.02 -16.13
C VAL A 94 -6.91 -4.39 -17.00
N ILE A 95 -8.11 -4.18 -16.43
CA ILE A 95 -9.25 -3.68 -17.22
C ILE A 95 -9.13 -2.18 -17.52
N ASP A 96 -8.55 -1.38 -16.62
CA ASP A 96 -8.43 0.06 -16.81
C ASP A 96 -7.34 0.42 -17.83
N ILE A 97 -6.19 -0.27 -17.83
CA ILE A 97 -5.18 -0.12 -18.89
C ILE A 97 -5.78 -0.47 -20.25
N LEU A 98 -6.50 -1.58 -20.34
CA LEU A 98 -7.13 -1.98 -21.58
C LEU A 98 -8.16 -0.96 -22.03
N THR A 99 -9.05 -0.50 -21.15
CA THR A 99 -10.12 0.47 -21.47
C THR A 99 -9.54 1.77 -22.01
N ARG A 100 -8.45 2.28 -21.41
CA ARG A 100 -7.74 3.47 -21.92
C ARG A 100 -7.17 3.23 -23.31
N ASN A 101 -6.55 2.07 -23.52
CA ASN A 101 -6.01 1.69 -24.80
C ASN A 101 -7.08 1.63 -25.90
N LEU A 102 -8.19 1.00 -25.59
CA LEU A 102 -9.30 0.87 -26.54
C LEU A 102 -9.97 2.21 -26.86
N TYR A 103 -10.00 3.16 -25.91
CA TYR A 103 -10.52 4.51 -26.15
C TYR A 103 -9.81 5.22 -27.31
N GLU A 104 -8.49 5.19 -27.35
CA GLU A 104 -7.70 5.80 -28.43
C GLU A 104 -8.06 5.22 -29.79
N ARG A 105 -8.39 3.94 -29.84
CA ARG A 105 -8.79 3.25 -31.09
C ARG A 105 -10.10 3.78 -31.68
N THR A 106 -10.97 4.32 -30.84
CA THR A 106 -12.24 4.93 -31.27
C THR A 106 -12.02 6.19 -32.10
N ALA A 107 -11.01 7.00 -31.75
CA ALA A 107 -10.61 8.18 -32.52
C ALA A 107 -9.86 7.80 -33.80
N ASP A 108 -8.97 6.81 -33.73
CA ASP A 108 -8.16 6.36 -34.86
C ASP A 108 -8.99 5.96 -36.08
N ILE A 109 -10.03 5.16 -35.89
CA ILE A 109 -10.89 4.73 -36.97
C ILE A 109 -11.66 5.90 -37.56
N GLY A 110 -12.16 6.82 -36.74
CA GLY A 110 -12.86 8.02 -37.17
C GLY A 110 -11.99 8.91 -38.08
N PHE A 111 -10.75 9.14 -37.65
CA PHE A 111 -9.81 9.95 -38.43
C PHE A 111 -9.40 9.25 -39.73
N LEU A 112 -9.03 7.97 -39.68
CA LEU A 112 -8.51 7.27 -40.87
C LEU A 112 -9.54 7.17 -41.98
N THR A 113 -10.85 7.11 -41.68
CA THR A 113 -11.93 7.12 -42.73
C THR A 113 -12.05 8.44 -43.47
N THR A 114 -11.37 9.51 -43.01
CA THR A 114 -11.36 10.81 -43.71
C THR A 114 -10.19 10.96 -44.67
N ASP A 115 -9.23 10.01 -44.68
CA ASP A 115 -8.10 10.03 -45.59
C ASP A 115 -8.52 10.05 -47.07
N ASP A 116 -8.03 11.06 -47.80
CA ASP A 116 -8.40 11.24 -49.21
C ASP A 116 -7.98 10.06 -50.08
N THR A 117 -6.86 9.40 -49.81
CA THR A 117 -6.41 8.22 -50.54
C THR A 117 -7.37 7.07 -50.41
N ILE A 118 -7.90 6.85 -49.21
CA ILE A 118 -8.89 5.81 -48.90
C ILE A 118 -10.23 6.15 -49.59
N ARG A 119 -10.68 7.40 -49.45
CA ARG A 119 -11.95 7.87 -50.07
C ARG A 119 -11.96 7.78 -51.57
N HIS A 120 -10.89 8.23 -52.22
CA HIS A 120 -10.75 8.15 -53.68
C HIS A 120 -10.76 6.70 -54.14
N PHE A 121 -10.00 5.84 -53.49
CA PHE A 121 -9.97 4.43 -53.86
C PHE A 121 -11.31 3.71 -53.63
N ALA A 122 -12.02 4.05 -52.54
CA ALA A 122 -13.36 3.50 -52.26
C ALA A 122 -14.38 3.94 -53.29
N ALA A 123 -14.24 5.17 -53.84
CA ALA A 123 -15.12 5.70 -54.88
C ALA A 123 -14.84 5.10 -56.28
N GLU A 124 -13.57 4.98 -56.63
CA GLU A 124 -13.11 4.47 -57.94
C GLU A 124 -11.93 3.50 -57.69
N PRO A 125 -12.21 2.19 -57.45
CA PRO A 125 -11.19 1.20 -57.26
C PRO A 125 -10.26 1.06 -58.46
N GLY A 126 -8.96 1.20 -58.24
CA GLY A 126 -7.91 1.13 -59.25
C GLY A 126 -6.69 0.36 -58.81
N ASP A 127 -5.49 0.93 -59.02
CA ASP A 127 -4.25 0.35 -58.55
C ASP A 127 -4.20 0.37 -57.01
N MET A 128 -4.14 -0.81 -56.34
CA MET A 128 -4.12 -0.96 -54.92
C MET A 128 -2.76 -0.53 -54.24
N ARG A 129 -1.68 -0.46 -55.04
CA ARG A 129 -0.34 -0.25 -54.50
C ARG A 129 -0.20 1.05 -53.70
N PRO A 130 -0.72 2.18 -54.10
CA PRO A 130 -0.70 3.42 -53.31
C PRO A 130 -1.46 3.29 -51.98
N LEU A 131 -2.64 2.66 -51.99
CA LEU A 131 -3.46 2.46 -50.81
C LEU A 131 -2.78 1.48 -49.82
N GLN A 132 -2.24 0.36 -50.30
CA GLN A 132 -1.48 -0.57 -49.47
C GLN A 132 -0.20 0.08 -48.90
N ALA A 133 0.46 0.97 -49.61
CA ALA A 133 1.58 1.74 -49.08
C ALA A 133 1.11 2.65 -47.95
N ARG A 134 -0.06 3.28 -48.08
CA ARG A 134 -0.69 4.13 -47.06
C ARG A 134 -1.04 3.30 -45.82
N PHE A 135 -1.61 2.12 -45.95
CA PHE A 135 -1.91 1.21 -44.84
C PHE A 135 -0.65 0.77 -44.13
N ARG A 136 0.42 0.41 -44.87
CA ARG A 136 1.71 0.05 -44.26
C ARG A 136 2.32 1.22 -43.47
N GLU A 137 2.21 2.43 -43.99
CA GLU A 137 2.72 3.62 -43.31
C GLU A 137 1.92 3.92 -42.03
N TYR A 138 0.60 3.70 -42.06
CA TYR A 138 -0.27 3.82 -40.89
C TYR A 138 0.12 2.81 -39.80
N VAL A 139 0.21 1.53 -40.14
CA VAL A 139 0.57 0.49 -39.15
C VAL A 139 2.02 0.63 -38.64
N LYS A 140 2.91 1.25 -39.42
CA LYS A 140 4.24 1.61 -38.89
C LYS A 140 4.19 2.66 -37.77
N LYS A 141 3.20 3.55 -37.77
CA LYS A 141 2.98 4.54 -36.68
C LYS A 141 2.22 3.91 -35.53
N TYR A 142 1.14 3.25 -35.82
CA TYR A 142 0.24 2.61 -34.86
C TYR A 142 0.35 1.08 -34.97
N SER A 143 1.41 0.57 -34.37
CA SER A 143 1.74 -0.89 -34.42
C SER A 143 0.78 -1.77 -33.62
N VAL A 144 -0.15 -1.19 -32.90
CA VAL A 144 -1.27 -1.87 -32.22
C VAL A 144 -2.25 -2.54 -33.18
N TYR A 145 -2.22 -2.14 -34.46
CA TYR A 145 -3.01 -2.79 -35.49
C TYR A 145 -2.19 -3.81 -36.25
N GLU A 146 -2.77 -4.98 -36.47
CA GLU A 146 -2.17 -6.02 -37.29
C GLU A 146 -2.62 -5.97 -38.74
N ASP A 147 -3.84 -5.46 -38.97
CA ASP A 147 -4.42 -5.37 -40.31
C ASP A 147 -5.32 -4.14 -40.46
N VAL A 148 -5.41 -3.66 -41.66
CA VAL A 148 -6.33 -2.61 -42.11
C VAL A 148 -7.04 -3.16 -43.34
N VAL A 149 -8.38 -3.15 -43.35
CA VAL A 149 -9.20 -3.65 -44.42
C VAL A 149 -10.22 -2.60 -44.87
N LEU A 150 -10.33 -2.40 -46.19
CA LEU A 150 -11.36 -1.59 -46.85
C LEU A 150 -12.32 -2.51 -47.61
N LEU A 151 -13.59 -2.42 -47.31
CA LEU A 151 -14.66 -3.18 -47.97
C LEU A 151 -15.63 -2.24 -48.67
N ASN A 152 -16.25 -2.72 -49.74
CA ASN A 152 -17.37 -1.99 -50.35
C ASN A 152 -18.67 -2.18 -49.54
N THR A 153 -19.74 -1.56 -49.96
CA THR A 153 -21.08 -1.66 -49.34
C THR A 153 -21.69 -3.07 -49.39
N GLU A 154 -21.18 -3.95 -50.24
CA GLU A 154 -21.62 -5.32 -50.38
C GLU A 154 -20.76 -6.32 -49.55
N GLY A 155 -19.69 -5.84 -48.88
CA GLY A 155 -18.79 -6.65 -48.10
C GLY A 155 -17.61 -7.27 -48.88
N HIS A 156 -17.43 -6.92 -50.17
CA HIS A 156 -16.23 -7.35 -50.90
C HIS A 156 -15.00 -6.56 -50.43
N VAL A 157 -13.87 -7.27 -50.21
CA VAL A 157 -12.59 -6.66 -49.84
C VAL A 157 -12.04 -5.90 -51.07
N LEU A 158 -11.98 -4.55 -50.96
CA LEU A 158 -11.41 -3.68 -51.98
C LEU A 158 -9.89 -3.61 -51.85
N ALA A 159 -9.40 -3.52 -50.58
CA ALA A 159 -7.96 -3.49 -50.25
C ALA A 159 -7.75 -4.00 -48.84
N ARG A 160 -6.61 -4.63 -48.60
CA ARG A 160 -6.21 -5.15 -47.28
C ARG A 160 -4.68 -5.10 -47.15
N LEU A 161 -4.18 -4.94 -45.91
CA LEU A 161 -2.75 -4.96 -45.63
C LEU A 161 -2.20 -6.40 -45.66
N LEU A 162 -2.87 -7.35 -45.00
CA LEU A 162 -2.52 -8.77 -45.02
C LEU A 162 -3.04 -9.45 -46.32
N PRO A 163 -2.40 -10.52 -46.78
CA PRO A 163 -2.93 -11.31 -47.89
C PRO A 163 -4.34 -11.83 -47.58
N THR A 164 -5.28 -11.67 -48.50
CA THR A 164 -6.59 -12.27 -48.35
C THR A 164 -6.63 -13.72 -48.83
N THR A 165 -7.27 -14.59 -48.06
CA THR A 165 -7.51 -15.99 -48.41
C THR A 165 -8.98 -16.24 -48.65
N HIS A 166 -9.85 -15.23 -48.49
CA HIS A 166 -11.29 -15.36 -48.67
C HIS A 166 -11.70 -14.86 -50.04
N GLU A 167 -12.38 -15.72 -50.78
CA GLU A 167 -13.02 -15.37 -52.05
C GLU A 167 -14.50 -15.16 -51.85
N GLY A 168 -14.97 -13.92 -52.08
CA GLY A 168 -16.38 -13.52 -51.91
C GLY A 168 -16.58 -12.40 -50.90
N PRO A 169 -17.87 -11.99 -50.68
CA PRO A 169 -18.21 -10.97 -49.71
C PRO A 169 -18.07 -11.50 -48.27
N ILE A 170 -17.55 -10.68 -47.38
CA ILE A 170 -17.53 -10.92 -45.96
C ILE A 170 -18.91 -10.62 -45.38
N ALA A 171 -19.50 -11.58 -44.69
CA ALA A 171 -20.86 -11.44 -44.13
C ALA A 171 -20.85 -11.17 -42.59
N ASP A 172 -19.79 -10.68 -42.06
CA ASP A 172 -19.68 -10.38 -40.65
C ASP A 172 -20.63 -9.28 -40.21
N ALA A 173 -21.28 -9.44 -39.04
CA ALA A 173 -22.31 -8.52 -38.55
C ALA A 173 -21.82 -7.07 -38.35
N TRP A 174 -20.55 -6.91 -38.03
CA TRP A 174 -19.96 -5.57 -37.80
C TRP A 174 -19.97 -4.70 -39.07
N ILE A 175 -19.91 -5.29 -40.26
CA ILE A 175 -19.93 -4.56 -41.54
C ILE A 175 -21.30 -3.89 -41.72
N ARG A 176 -22.38 -4.65 -41.53
CA ARG A 176 -23.75 -4.13 -41.61
C ARG A 176 -23.97 -3.06 -40.54
N THR A 177 -23.53 -3.34 -39.30
CA THR A 177 -23.64 -2.37 -38.21
C THR A 177 -22.91 -1.08 -38.55
N ALA A 178 -21.70 -1.13 -39.11
CA ALA A 178 -20.93 0.04 -39.50
C ALA A 178 -21.60 0.86 -40.65
N LEU A 179 -22.26 0.21 -41.60
CA LEU A 179 -22.99 0.87 -42.68
C LEU A 179 -24.26 1.59 -42.19
N GLU A 180 -24.95 1.04 -41.22
CA GLU A 180 -26.29 1.50 -40.76
C GLU A 180 -26.22 2.43 -39.54
N THR A 181 -25.17 2.33 -38.70
CA THR A 181 -25.08 3.10 -37.45
C THR A 181 -24.88 4.59 -37.64
N ASN A 182 -25.45 5.37 -36.72
CA ASN A 182 -25.12 6.79 -36.55
C ASN A 182 -24.02 7.04 -35.53
N ALA A 183 -23.55 5.99 -34.80
CA ALA A 183 -22.46 6.09 -33.89
C ALA A 183 -21.14 6.43 -34.62
N PRO A 184 -20.17 7.09 -33.97
CA PRO A 184 -18.93 7.51 -34.63
C PRO A 184 -17.99 6.33 -34.97
N TYR A 185 -18.22 5.14 -34.39
CA TYR A 185 -17.49 3.92 -34.68
C TYR A 185 -18.32 2.69 -34.31
N VAL A 186 -17.86 1.54 -34.75
CA VAL A 186 -18.34 0.20 -34.32
C VAL A 186 -17.15 -0.54 -33.74
N GLU A 187 -17.36 -1.12 -32.58
CA GLU A 187 -16.42 -2.00 -31.89
C GLU A 187 -17.00 -3.41 -31.88
N ALA A 188 -16.27 -4.37 -32.44
CA ALA A 188 -16.76 -5.74 -32.59
C ALA A 188 -15.69 -6.74 -32.12
N TYR A 189 -16.06 -7.61 -31.17
CA TYR A 189 -15.23 -8.71 -30.71
C TYR A 189 -15.91 -10.04 -31.02
N GLY A 190 -15.33 -10.82 -31.88
CA GLY A 190 -15.91 -12.09 -32.31
C GLY A 190 -15.12 -12.81 -33.38
N ASP A 191 -15.66 -13.94 -33.81
CA ASP A 191 -15.13 -14.66 -34.97
C ASP A 191 -15.36 -13.82 -36.24
N SER A 192 -14.35 -13.74 -37.10
CA SER A 192 -14.41 -12.99 -38.34
C SER A 192 -13.98 -13.84 -39.54
N GLN A 193 -14.70 -13.75 -40.62
CA GLN A 193 -14.36 -14.36 -41.89
C GLN A 193 -13.07 -13.79 -42.50
N LEU A 194 -12.60 -12.62 -42.00
CA LEU A 194 -11.29 -12.07 -42.35
C LEU A 194 -10.14 -12.94 -41.86
N PHE A 195 -10.34 -13.68 -40.76
CA PHE A 195 -9.31 -14.47 -40.08
C PHE A 195 -9.77 -15.90 -39.82
N PRO A 196 -10.03 -16.70 -40.86
CA PRO A 196 -10.56 -18.05 -40.71
C PRO A 196 -9.62 -18.94 -39.88
N GLY A 197 -10.18 -19.55 -38.82
CA GLY A 197 -9.43 -20.44 -37.93
C GLY A 197 -8.56 -19.77 -36.85
N ARG A 198 -8.54 -18.45 -36.75
CA ARG A 198 -7.74 -17.70 -35.74
C ARG A 198 -8.47 -17.51 -34.42
N GLY A 199 -9.78 -17.73 -34.38
CA GLY A 199 -10.61 -17.40 -33.22
C GLY A 199 -11.11 -15.95 -33.25
N LYS A 200 -11.40 -15.40 -32.06
CA LYS A 200 -12.00 -14.08 -31.94
C LYS A 200 -10.99 -12.96 -32.24
N SER A 201 -11.47 -11.92 -32.92
CA SER A 201 -10.70 -10.72 -33.25
C SER A 201 -11.44 -9.48 -32.76
N LEU A 202 -10.71 -8.45 -32.36
CA LEU A 202 -11.25 -7.14 -32.01
C LEU A 202 -11.08 -6.19 -33.19
N ILE A 203 -12.19 -5.72 -33.74
CA ILE A 203 -12.23 -4.90 -34.95
C ILE A 203 -12.93 -3.58 -34.63
N TYR A 204 -12.23 -2.47 -34.91
CA TYR A 204 -12.82 -1.13 -34.94
C TYR A 204 -13.21 -0.80 -36.38
N ALA A 205 -14.44 -0.42 -36.62
CA ALA A 205 -14.93 -0.19 -37.97
C ALA A 205 -15.76 1.10 -38.07
N TYR A 206 -15.66 1.75 -39.21
CA TYR A 206 -16.52 2.88 -39.55
C TYR A 206 -16.74 2.99 -41.04
N ARG A 207 -17.86 3.62 -41.45
CA ARG A 207 -18.19 3.87 -42.86
C ARG A 207 -17.28 4.92 -43.46
N VAL A 208 -16.88 4.71 -44.71
CA VAL A 208 -16.16 5.66 -45.52
C VAL A 208 -17.16 6.44 -46.37
N ASN A 209 -17.21 7.77 -46.20
CA ASN A 209 -18.19 8.61 -46.89
C ASN A 209 -17.53 9.43 -47.98
N CYS A 210 -18.21 9.66 -49.11
CA CYS A 210 -17.79 10.65 -50.09
C CYS A 210 -18.04 12.09 -49.58
N GLY A 211 -17.47 13.10 -50.25
CA GLY A 211 -17.64 14.52 -49.86
C GLY A 211 -19.10 15.01 -49.88
N ARG A 212 -20.02 14.24 -50.43
CA ARG A 212 -21.47 14.51 -50.45
C ARG A 212 -22.27 13.71 -49.41
N GLY A 213 -21.57 12.94 -48.53
CA GLY A 213 -22.21 12.17 -47.48
C GLY A 213 -22.69 10.76 -47.89
N ASN A 214 -22.56 10.35 -49.13
CA ASN A 214 -22.91 8.97 -49.54
C ASN A 214 -21.87 7.99 -49.03
N VAL A 215 -22.33 6.82 -48.53
CA VAL A 215 -21.44 5.75 -48.03
C VAL A 215 -20.80 5.03 -49.21
N LEU A 216 -19.48 4.94 -49.23
CA LEU A 216 -18.69 4.26 -50.27
C LEU A 216 -18.30 2.85 -49.84
N GLY A 217 -18.22 2.58 -48.54
CA GLY A 217 -17.80 1.31 -48.01
C GLY A 217 -17.53 1.39 -46.49
N VAL A 218 -16.83 0.39 -45.96
CA VAL A 218 -16.43 0.28 -44.54
C VAL A 218 -14.93 0.07 -44.43
N LEU A 219 -14.30 0.84 -43.54
CA LEU A 219 -12.93 0.62 -43.13
C LEU A 219 -12.93 -0.14 -41.80
N GLY A 220 -12.09 -1.18 -41.67
CA GLY A 220 -11.85 -1.95 -40.45
C GLY A 220 -10.39 -1.90 -40.02
N LEU A 221 -10.15 -1.66 -38.75
CA LEU A 221 -8.86 -1.74 -38.07
C LEU A 221 -8.87 -2.96 -37.16
N CYS A 222 -7.98 -3.92 -37.39
CA CYS A 222 -7.87 -5.14 -36.59
C CYS A 222 -6.81 -4.94 -35.49
N PHE A 223 -7.26 -4.93 -34.25
CA PHE A 223 -6.42 -4.69 -33.09
C PHE A 223 -5.67 -5.95 -32.67
N ARG A 224 -4.41 -5.81 -32.26
CA ARG A 224 -3.56 -6.90 -31.73
C ARG A 224 -3.96 -7.26 -30.30
N PHE A 225 -5.14 -7.79 -30.11
CA PHE A 225 -5.71 -8.04 -28.79
C PHE A 225 -4.87 -9.00 -27.94
N ASP A 226 -4.43 -10.14 -28.49
CA ASP A 226 -3.70 -11.16 -27.76
C ASP A 226 -2.29 -10.68 -27.36
N ASP A 227 -1.60 -9.97 -28.26
CA ASP A 227 -0.30 -9.35 -28.00
C ASP A 227 -0.40 -8.31 -26.86
N GLU A 228 -1.45 -7.49 -26.90
CA GLU A 228 -1.69 -6.46 -25.89
C GLU A 228 -2.02 -7.08 -24.55
N MET A 229 -2.83 -8.11 -24.49
CA MET A 229 -3.12 -8.81 -23.23
C MET A 229 -1.85 -9.48 -22.67
N THR A 230 -1.04 -10.10 -23.51
CA THR A 230 0.24 -10.67 -23.10
C THR A 230 1.15 -9.61 -22.48
N ARG A 231 1.21 -8.41 -23.06
CA ARG A 231 1.99 -7.30 -22.55
C ARG A 231 1.47 -6.78 -21.20
N ILE A 232 0.16 -6.58 -21.08
CA ILE A 232 -0.47 -6.14 -19.82
C ILE A 232 -0.22 -7.16 -18.70
N PHE A 233 -0.43 -8.44 -18.97
CA PHE A 233 -0.17 -9.50 -17.99
C PHE A 233 1.30 -9.57 -17.61
N GLY A 234 2.21 -9.48 -18.59
CA GLY A 234 3.66 -9.50 -18.33
C GLY A 234 4.14 -8.37 -17.40
N GLY A 235 3.52 -7.19 -17.49
CA GLY A 235 3.82 -6.05 -16.61
C GLY A 235 3.27 -6.19 -15.18
N LEU A 236 2.23 -7.02 -14.98
CA LEU A 236 1.53 -7.17 -13.70
C LEU A 236 1.81 -8.50 -12.99
N SER A 237 2.29 -9.50 -13.72
CA SER A 237 2.60 -10.83 -13.17
C SER A 237 3.99 -10.83 -12.52
N ASN A 238 4.05 -11.36 -11.31
CA ASN A 238 5.30 -11.69 -10.65
C ASN A 238 5.48 -13.22 -10.74
N PRO A 239 6.63 -13.75 -11.20
CA PRO A 239 6.86 -15.20 -11.30
C PRO A 239 6.67 -15.95 -9.98
N ASP A 240 6.90 -15.28 -8.85
CA ASP A 240 6.77 -15.87 -7.52
C ASP A 240 5.32 -15.88 -6.99
N GLU A 241 4.37 -15.27 -7.74
CA GLU A 241 2.96 -15.20 -7.37
C GLU A 241 2.11 -16.15 -8.21
N ALA A 242 1.30 -16.96 -7.56
CA ALA A 242 0.36 -17.88 -8.23
C ALA A 242 -0.96 -17.22 -8.66
N ILE A 243 -0.99 -15.88 -8.81
CA ILE A 243 -2.19 -15.14 -9.20
C ILE A 243 -2.36 -15.22 -10.72
N VAL A 244 -3.48 -15.78 -11.16
CA VAL A 244 -3.90 -15.77 -12.56
C VAL A 244 -4.75 -14.52 -12.78
N LEU A 245 -4.35 -13.68 -13.74
CA LEU A 245 -5.05 -12.49 -14.18
C LEU A 245 -5.76 -12.77 -15.51
N GLY A 246 -6.86 -12.09 -15.76
CA GLY A 246 -7.53 -12.22 -17.04
C GLY A 246 -8.70 -11.28 -17.22
N LEU A 247 -9.43 -11.52 -18.32
CA LEU A 247 -10.63 -10.78 -18.71
C LEU A 247 -11.83 -11.71 -18.88
N LEU A 248 -12.97 -11.22 -18.44
CA LEU A 248 -14.29 -11.82 -18.69
C LEU A 248 -15.10 -10.93 -19.62
N ASP A 249 -15.88 -11.54 -20.50
CA ASP A 249 -16.94 -10.83 -21.22
C ASP A 249 -18.16 -10.57 -20.31
N ALA A 250 -19.18 -9.94 -20.87
CA ALA A 250 -20.41 -9.59 -20.14
C ALA A 250 -21.16 -10.83 -19.60
N GLU A 251 -21.01 -11.97 -20.25
CA GLU A 251 -21.62 -13.25 -19.86
C GLU A 251 -20.78 -14.02 -18.85
N GLY A 252 -19.58 -13.53 -18.47
CA GLY A 252 -18.66 -14.15 -17.53
C GLY A 252 -17.78 -15.23 -18.15
N LYS A 253 -17.58 -15.20 -19.48
CA LYS A 253 -16.70 -16.11 -20.20
C LYS A 253 -15.30 -15.52 -20.30
N VAL A 254 -14.28 -16.34 -20.06
CA VAL A 254 -12.86 -15.94 -20.15
C VAL A 254 -12.47 -15.63 -21.59
N ILE A 255 -12.05 -14.42 -21.85
CA ILE A 255 -11.59 -13.94 -23.17
C ILE A 255 -10.09 -13.73 -23.23
N ALA A 256 -9.42 -13.53 -22.07
CA ALA A 256 -7.97 -13.53 -21.96
C ALA A 256 -7.54 -14.07 -20.59
N SER A 257 -6.40 -14.76 -20.52
CA SER A 257 -5.84 -15.33 -19.29
C SER A 257 -4.32 -15.25 -19.30
N SER A 258 -3.71 -14.86 -18.17
CA SER A 258 -2.25 -14.87 -17.98
C SER A 258 -1.68 -16.29 -17.88
N ASP A 259 -2.52 -17.26 -17.50
CA ASP A 259 -2.19 -18.68 -17.45
C ASP A 259 -3.37 -19.51 -18.00
N PRO A 260 -3.42 -19.69 -19.34
CA PRO A 260 -4.48 -20.49 -19.97
C PRO A 260 -4.47 -21.97 -19.60
N TRP A 261 -3.39 -22.48 -18.99
CA TRP A 261 -3.32 -23.87 -18.53
C TRP A 261 -4.08 -24.07 -17.22
N GLN A 262 -4.06 -23.07 -16.35
CA GLN A 262 -4.84 -23.08 -15.11
C GLN A 262 -6.28 -22.62 -15.34
N ILE A 263 -6.46 -21.49 -16.05
CA ILE A 263 -7.76 -20.90 -16.34
C ILE A 263 -7.86 -20.74 -17.87
N PRO A 264 -8.44 -21.71 -18.55
CA PRO A 264 -8.48 -21.74 -20.02
C PRO A 264 -9.45 -20.69 -20.59
N LEU A 265 -9.16 -20.27 -21.81
CA LEU A 265 -10.05 -19.43 -22.60
C LEU A 265 -11.41 -20.13 -22.73
N HIS A 266 -12.47 -19.33 -22.74
CA HIS A 266 -13.85 -19.77 -22.82
C HIS A 266 -14.40 -20.49 -21.57
N ALA A 267 -13.63 -20.68 -20.50
CA ALA A 267 -14.19 -21.05 -19.20
C ALA A 267 -15.22 -20.01 -18.75
N GLN A 268 -16.27 -20.44 -18.08
CA GLN A 268 -17.35 -19.55 -17.65
C GLN A 268 -17.41 -19.46 -16.12
N PHE A 269 -17.44 -18.23 -15.61
CA PHE A 269 -17.50 -17.93 -14.19
C PHE A 269 -18.55 -16.89 -13.87
N VAL A 270 -19.22 -17.07 -12.73
CA VAL A 270 -20.04 -16.03 -12.10
C VAL A 270 -19.24 -15.50 -10.92
N LEU A 271 -18.47 -14.44 -11.16
CA LEU A 271 -17.62 -13.84 -10.13
C LEU A 271 -18.29 -12.62 -9.50
N PRO A 272 -18.17 -12.47 -8.17
CA PRO A 272 -18.68 -11.30 -7.45
C PRO A 272 -17.88 -10.05 -7.76
N GLN A 273 -18.55 -8.90 -7.74
CA GLN A 273 -17.95 -7.61 -8.05
C GLN A 273 -17.22 -6.94 -6.87
N LYS A 274 -17.54 -7.30 -5.63
CA LYS A 274 -17.12 -6.52 -4.46
C LYS A 274 -16.25 -7.27 -3.45
N ASN A 275 -16.38 -8.58 -3.33
CA ASN A 275 -15.66 -9.35 -2.31
C ASN A 275 -15.02 -10.59 -2.92
N ILE A 276 -13.89 -10.99 -2.35
CA ILE A 276 -13.25 -12.25 -2.71
C ILE A 276 -14.16 -13.44 -2.38
N GLN A 277 -14.27 -14.38 -3.30
CA GLN A 277 -15.06 -15.61 -3.11
C GLN A 277 -14.23 -16.85 -3.37
N ARG A 278 -14.63 -17.94 -2.69
CA ARG A 278 -14.11 -19.27 -3.02
C ARG A 278 -14.94 -19.88 -4.16
N ILE A 279 -14.28 -20.23 -5.21
CA ILE A 279 -14.88 -20.96 -6.34
C ILE A 279 -14.15 -22.28 -6.56
N ARG A 280 -14.86 -23.28 -7.05
CA ARG A 280 -14.29 -24.59 -7.41
C ARG A 280 -14.25 -24.70 -8.93
N PHE A 281 -13.05 -24.92 -9.46
CA PHE A 281 -12.85 -25.09 -10.89
C PHE A 281 -11.85 -26.21 -11.14
N ALA A 282 -12.14 -27.11 -12.09
CA ALA A 282 -11.30 -28.25 -12.47
C ALA A 282 -10.78 -29.07 -11.26
N GLY A 283 -11.61 -29.23 -10.21
CA GLY A 283 -11.25 -30.00 -9.02
C GLY A 283 -10.46 -29.22 -7.96
N ARG A 284 -9.95 -28.01 -8.25
CA ARG A 284 -9.18 -27.14 -7.36
C ARG A 284 -10.04 -25.99 -6.82
N VAL A 285 -9.74 -25.52 -5.64
CA VAL A 285 -10.42 -24.38 -5.03
C VAL A 285 -9.58 -23.13 -5.23
N TYR A 286 -10.21 -22.06 -5.67
CA TYR A 286 -9.58 -20.75 -5.90
C TYR A 286 -10.27 -19.69 -5.04
N LEU A 287 -9.50 -18.69 -4.67
CA LEU A 287 -10.03 -17.39 -4.27
C LEU A 287 -10.07 -16.52 -5.52
N ALA A 288 -11.20 -15.88 -5.78
CA ALA A 288 -11.45 -15.15 -7.01
C ALA A 288 -12.16 -13.83 -6.76
N ILE A 289 -11.85 -12.82 -7.58
CA ILE A 289 -12.48 -11.51 -7.59
C ILE A 289 -12.55 -10.99 -9.03
N ALA A 290 -13.56 -10.16 -9.34
CA ALA A 290 -13.65 -9.46 -10.62
C ALA A 290 -13.94 -7.97 -10.38
N CYS A 291 -13.43 -7.12 -11.28
CA CYS A 291 -13.60 -5.68 -11.26
C CYS A 291 -14.17 -5.20 -12.60
N ASP A 292 -15.14 -4.27 -12.54
CA ASP A 292 -15.66 -3.59 -13.72
C ASP A 292 -14.70 -2.47 -14.15
N ALA A 293 -14.74 -2.10 -15.44
CA ALA A 293 -14.04 -0.93 -15.92
C ALA A 293 -14.55 0.34 -15.24
N GLN A 294 -13.65 1.21 -14.80
CA GLN A 294 -14.02 2.54 -14.28
C GLN A 294 -14.39 3.51 -15.42
N GLY A 295 -14.00 3.18 -16.64
CA GLY A 295 -14.16 4.01 -17.80
C GLY A 295 -13.06 5.08 -17.94
N TYR A 296 -12.96 5.64 -19.14
CA TYR A 296 -12.03 6.72 -19.42
C TYR A 296 -12.69 7.72 -20.36
N GLN A 297 -12.75 9.00 -19.98
CA GLN A 297 -13.39 10.09 -20.74
C GLN A 297 -14.81 9.75 -21.26
N GLY A 298 -15.59 9.03 -20.46
CA GLY A 298 -16.95 8.62 -20.82
C GLY A 298 -17.06 7.31 -21.63
N TYR A 299 -15.92 6.73 -22.05
CA TYR A 299 -15.87 5.41 -22.66
C TYR A 299 -15.77 4.32 -21.60
N MET A 300 -16.70 3.37 -21.61
CA MET A 300 -16.78 2.29 -20.62
C MET A 300 -16.19 0.96 -21.11
N GLY A 301 -15.65 0.92 -22.33
CA GLY A 301 -15.20 -0.32 -22.96
C GLY A 301 -16.35 -1.22 -23.44
N PRO A 302 -16.04 -2.43 -23.93
CA PRO A 302 -17.02 -3.38 -24.46
C PRO A 302 -17.87 -4.10 -23.39
N GLY A 303 -17.86 -3.62 -22.12
CA GLY A 303 -18.56 -4.27 -21.01
C GLY A 303 -17.78 -5.43 -20.40
N TRP A 304 -16.46 -5.48 -20.62
CA TRP A 304 -15.59 -6.51 -20.06
C TRP A 304 -15.20 -6.21 -18.63
N ARG A 305 -14.79 -7.27 -17.91
CA ARG A 305 -14.35 -7.19 -16.52
C ARG A 305 -12.98 -7.81 -16.37
N GLY A 306 -12.12 -7.17 -15.59
CA GLY A 306 -10.88 -7.79 -15.12
C GLY A 306 -11.18 -8.83 -14.06
N PHE A 307 -10.40 -9.91 -13.99
CA PHE A 307 -10.45 -10.86 -12.89
C PHE A 307 -9.06 -11.24 -12.38
N ALA A 308 -9.01 -11.64 -11.11
CA ALA A 308 -7.86 -12.26 -10.50
C ALA A 308 -8.30 -13.52 -9.75
N MET A 309 -7.55 -14.60 -9.92
CA MET A 309 -7.79 -15.90 -9.26
C MET A 309 -6.48 -16.45 -8.71
N ILE A 310 -6.53 -17.00 -7.49
CA ILE A 310 -5.39 -17.67 -6.89
C ILE A 310 -5.82 -19.01 -6.28
N PRO A 311 -5.06 -20.10 -6.49
CA PRO A 311 -5.33 -21.36 -5.79
C PRO A 311 -5.21 -21.19 -4.28
N ILE A 312 -6.19 -21.71 -3.52
CA ILE A 312 -6.27 -21.48 -2.07
C ILE A 312 -5.07 -22.05 -1.31
N ASP A 313 -4.49 -23.13 -1.82
CA ASP A 313 -3.29 -23.78 -1.28
C ASP A 313 -2.00 -22.96 -1.48
N GLN A 314 -2.03 -21.98 -2.36
CA GLN A 314 -0.91 -21.07 -2.65
C GLN A 314 -1.20 -19.62 -2.24
N ALA A 315 -2.44 -19.35 -1.84
CA ALA A 315 -2.91 -17.99 -1.57
C ALA A 315 -2.18 -17.28 -0.41
N PHE A 316 -1.63 -18.05 0.53
CA PHE A 316 -1.01 -17.53 1.74
C PHE A 316 0.44 -17.97 1.93
N SER A 317 1.03 -18.69 0.97
CA SER A 317 2.40 -19.21 1.04
C SER A 317 3.47 -18.18 0.66
N SER A 318 3.15 -17.23 -0.22
CA SER A 318 4.08 -16.19 -0.69
C SER A 318 4.16 -14.95 0.21
N LEU A 319 3.37 -14.90 1.29
CA LEU A 319 3.40 -13.79 2.25
C LEU A 319 4.67 -13.79 3.11
N ASP A 320 5.40 -14.91 3.14
CA ASP A 320 6.63 -15.08 3.94
C ASP A 320 7.91 -14.64 3.20
N GLY A 321 7.85 -14.38 1.89
CA GLY A 321 9.02 -14.16 1.02
C GLY A 321 9.15 -12.77 0.39
N GLU A 322 8.24 -11.83 0.63
CA GLU A 322 8.39 -10.47 0.06
C GLU A 322 9.56 -9.76 0.73
N ALA A 323 10.51 -9.37 -0.11
CA ALA A 323 11.76 -8.71 0.22
C ALA A 323 11.63 -7.79 1.44
N SER A 324 12.44 -8.05 2.46
CA SER A 324 12.65 -7.17 3.59
C SER A 324 13.03 -5.79 3.08
N ALA A 325 12.05 -4.91 2.90
CA ALA A 325 12.33 -3.49 2.89
C ALA A 325 13.08 -3.23 4.21
N ILE A 326 14.28 -2.67 4.13
CA ILE A 326 15.04 -2.28 5.32
C ILE A 326 14.23 -1.16 5.97
N ILE A 327 13.40 -1.55 6.94
CA ILE A 327 12.56 -0.61 7.68
C ILE A 327 13.37 -0.20 8.90
N GLU A 328 13.70 1.07 9.00
CA GLU A 328 14.37 1.61 10.18
C GLU A 328 13.45 1.42 11.41
N PRO A 329 13.93 0.79 12.52
CA PRO A 329 13.10 0.48 13.68
C PRO A 329 12.39 1.70 14.29
N ALA A 330 13.04 2.87 14.27
CA ALA A 330 12.47 4.11 14.78
C ALA A 330 11.26 4.59 13.94
N LEU A 331 11.31 4.42 12.61
CA LEU A 331 10.19 4.76 11.73
C LEU A 331 9.04 3.76 11.87
N LEU A 332 9.37 2.49 12.06
CA LEU A 332 8.38 1.45 12.34
C LEU A 332 7.61 1.75 13.62
N GLU A 333 8.30 2.08 14.70
CA GLU A 333 7.68 2.45 15.99
C GLU A 333 6.79 3.68 15.85
N ALA A 334 7.21 4.71 15.10
CA ALA A 334 6.42 5.89 14.83
C ALA A 334 5.12 5.55 14.06
N VAL A 335 5.19 4.63 13.10
CA VAL A 335 4.01 4.18 12.32
C VAL A 335 3.05 3.38 13.20
N ILE A 336 3.57 2.50 14.06
CA ILE A 336 2.77 1.71 15.00
C ILE A 336 2.03 2.62 15.98
N SER A 337 2.73 3.62 16.54
CA SER A 337 2.18 4.57 17.50
C SER A 337 1.22 5.59 16.85
N GLY A 338 1.44 5.92 15.59
CA GLY A 338 0.68 6.94 14.84
C GLY A 338 -0.72 6.51 14.39
N GLY A 339 -1.04 5.24 14.40
CA GLY A 339 -2.39 4.69 14.32
C GLY A 339 -3.11 4.70 12.96
N ARG A 340 -2.55 5.26 11.88
CA ARG A 340 -3.25 5.33 10.58
C ARG A 340 -3.23 4.02 9.79
N ALA A 341 -2.16 3.24 9.92
CA ALA A 341 -1.96 2.00 9.16
C ALA A 341 -2.66 0.77 9.76
N PHE A 342 -3.09 0.84 11.03
CA PHE A 342 -3.61 -0.30 11.76
C PHE A 342 -5.03 -0.05 12.29
N SER A 343 -5.86 -1.10 12.32
CA SER A 343 -7.19 -1.02 12.93
C SER A 343 -7.08 -0.81 14.45
N ALA A 344 -8.10 -0.16 15.05
CA ALA A 344 -8.15 0.07 16.50
C ALA A 344 -8.00 -1.23 17.31
N ALA A 345 -8.58 -2.33 16.83
CA ALA A 345 -8.46 -3.65 17.47
C ALA A 345 -7.01 -4.14 17.53
N LEU A 346 -6.22 -3.93 16.47
CA LEU A 346 -4.80 -4.31 16.45
C LEU A 346 -3.93 -3.47 17.38
N GLN A 347 -4.30 -2.22 17.60
CA GLN A 347 -3.61 -1.35 18.55
C GLN A 347 -3.90 -1.70 20.01
N GLU A 348 -5.10 -2.22 20.28
CA GLU A 348 -5.49 -2.66 21.63
C GLU A 348 -4.84 -3.97 22.08
N ILE A 349 -4.57 -4.91 21.16
CA ILE A 349 -4.04 -6.25 21.51
C ILE A 349 -2.74 -6.18 22.33
N PRO A 350 -1.70 -5.39 21.95
CA PRO A 350 -0.48 -5.26 22.75
C PRO A 350 -0.75 -4.74 24.16
N HIS A 351 -1.62 -3.74 24.29
CA HIS A 351 -1.99 -3.19 25.60
C HIS A 351 -2.72 -4.21 26.47
N LYS A 352 -3.66 -4.97 25.91
CA LYS A 352 -4.34 -6.06 26.60
C LYS A 352 -3.37 -7.16 27.01
N ALA A 353 -2.46 -7.57 26.12
CA ALA A 353 -1.45 -8.57 26.42
C ALA A 353 -0.54 -8.15 27.59
N GLN A 354 -0.05 -6.92 27.56
CA GLN A 354 0.76 -6.37 28.65
C GLN A 354 -0.01 -6.24 29.98
N SER A 355 -1.30 -5.87 29.92
CA SER A 355 -2.15 -5.84 31.13
C SER A 355 -2.29 -7.22 31.74
N ILE A 356 -2.60 -8.23 30.92
CA ILE A 356 -2.75 -9.61 31.38
C ILE A 356 -1.44 -10.16 31.98
N LEU A 357 -0.28 -9.85 31.39
CA LEU A 357 1.03 -10.21 31.88
C LEU A 357 1.31 -9.57 33.25
N ARG A 358 0.99 -8.29 33.43
CA ARG A 358 1.14 -7.62 34.73
C ARG A 358 0.24 -8.22 35.80
N ASP A 359 -0.99 -8.58 35.45
CA ASP A 359 -1.92 -9.26 36.38
C ASP A 359 -1.39 -10.63 36.80
N LEU A 360 -0.76 -11.34 35.88
CA LEU A 360 -0.09 -12.60 36.17
C LEU A 360 1.09 -12.40 37.09
N ASP A 361 2.01 -11.49 36.77
CA ASP A 361 3.20 -11.20 37.57
C ASP A 361 2.77 -10.78 38.98
N ARG A 362 1.74 -9.94 39.13
CA ARG A 362 1.18 -9.56 40.43
C ARG A 362 0.60 -10.77 41.20
N SER A 363 -0.13 -11.64 40.51
CA SER A 363 -0.71 -12.84 41.14
C SER A 363 0.36 -13.82 41.62
N VAL A 364 1.39 -14.04 40.80
CA VAL A 364 2.54 -14.89 41.13
C VAL A 364 3.35 -14.28 42.28
N TRP A 365 3.63 -13.00 42.24
CA TRP A 365 4.34 -12.27 43.28
C TRP A 365 3.61 -12.34 44.62
N ASN A 366 2.30 -12.04 44.62
CA ASN A 366 1.44 -12.17 45.81
C ASN A 366 1.44 -13.59 46.37
N GLY A 367 1.33 -14.60 45.50
CA GLY A 367 1.42 -16.00 45.87
C GLY A 367 2.75 -16.34 46.56
N THR A 368 3.86 -15.84 46.01
CA THR A 368 5.19 -16.11 46.56
C THR A 368 5.38 -15.44 47.93
N VAL A 369 4.96 -14.17 48.08
CA VAL A 369 5.03 -13.44 49.36
C VAL A 369 4.19 -14.10 50.45
N ARG A 370 2.95 -14.52 50.13
CA ARG A 370 2.06 -15.20 51.09
C ARG A 370 2.62 -16.52 51.59
N HIS A 371 3.29 -17.28 50.75
CA HIS A 371 3.94 -18.56 51.16
C HIS A 371 5.17 -18.38 52.02
N GLY A 372 5.89 -17.25 51.89
CA GLY A 372 6.94 -16.83 52.77
C GLY A 372 6.49 -16.52 54.24
N ASN A 373 5.23 -16.07 54.37
CA ASN A 373 4.65 -15.61 55.63
C ASN A 373 3.96 -16.70 56.46
N GLY A 374 4.22 -18.00 56.20
CA GLY A 374 3.73 -19.09 57.08
C GLY A 374 2.31 -19.57 56.77
N SER A 375 1.86 -19.58 55.52
CA SER A 375 0.61 -20.15 55.11
C SER A 375 0.54 -21.69 55.33
N ASN A 376 -0.69 -22.23 55.59
CA ASN A 376 -0.97 -23.67 55.79
C ASN A 376 -0.73 -24.55 54.53
N ALA A 377 0.14 -24.17 53.61
CA ALA A 377 0.45 -24.96 52.42
C ALA A 377 1.20 -26.25 52.80
N THR A 378 0.75 -27.37 52.26
CA THR A 378 1.30 -28.72 52.53
C THR A 378 2.78 -28.85 52.13
N ASN A 379 3.28 -28.01 51.21
CA ASN A 379 4.67 -27.95 50.76
C ASN A 379 5.02 -26.55 50.15
N PRO A 380 5.56 -25.62 50.96
CA PRO A 380 5.88 -24.25 50.48
C PRO A 380 6.91 -24.21 49.35
N ALA A 381 7.90 -25.14 49.38
CA ALA A 381 8.93 -25.16 48.33
C ALA A 381 8.36 -25.56 46.97
N PHE A 382 7.40 -26.50 46.95
CA PHE A 382 6.70 -26.89 45.73
C PHE A 382 5.82 -25.74 45.18
N SER A 383 5.12 -25.03 46.04
CA SER A 383 4.31 -23.86 45.65
C SER A 383 5.12 -22.78 44.98
N LYS A 384 6.31 -22.47 45.51
CA LYS A 384 7.22 -21.48 44.90
C LYS A 384 7.73 -21.92 43.53
N ILE A 385 8.08 -23.21 43.37
CA ILE A 385 8.49 -23.75 42.05
C ILE A 385 7.32 -23.63 41.04
N LEU A 386 6.11 -23.99 41.45
CA LEU A 386 4.92 -23.92 40.61
C LEU A 386 4.62 -22.51 40.16
N LEU A 387 4.63 -21.54 41.07
CA LEU A 387 4.41 -20.11 40.75
C LEU A 387 5.46 -19.58 39.79
N ARG A 388 6.73 -19.98 39.97
CA ARG A 388 7.81 -19.62 39.06
C ARG A 388 7.60 -20.19 37.65
N GLU A 389 7.15 -21.45 37.55
CA GLU A 389 6.88 -22.04 36.22
C GLU A 389 5.64 -21.40 35.55
N ILE A 390 4.62 -20.99 36.32
CA ILE A 390 3.47 -20.23 35.79
C ILE A 390 3.94 -18.87 35.23
N SER A 391 4.77 -18.10 35.95
CA SER A 391 5.33 -16.84 35.46
C SER A 391 6.16 -17.06 34.20
N ARG A 392 6.98 -18.12 34.15
CA ARG A 392 7.79 -18.48 32.98
C ARG A 392 6.94 -18.81 31.75
N VAL A 393 5.81 -19.52 31.92
CA VAL A 393 4.86 -19.77 30.82
C VAL A 393 4.23 -18.45 30.36
N GLY A 394 3.82 -17.59 31.30
CA GLY A 394 3.28 -16.27 30.96
C GLY A 394 4.26 -15.41 30.12
N THR A 395 5.53 -15.34 30.52
CA THR A 395 6.58 -14.63 29.79
C THR A 395 6.76 -15.21 28.38
N ARG A 396 6.73 -16.54 28.23
CA ARG A 396 6.79 -17.17 26.91
C ARG A 396 5.56 -16.87 26.04
N MET A 397 4.38 -16.85 26.63
CA MET A 397 3.15 -16.45 25.93
C MET A 397 3.26 -15.00 25.45
N GLY A 398 3.72 -14.07 26.31
CA GLY A 398 3.99 -12.69 25.94
C GLY A 398 4.93 -12.57 24.75
N ALA A 399 6.05 -13.31 24.77
CA ALA A 399 6.99 -13.30 23.64
C ALA A 399 6.39 -13.82 22.32
N VAL A 400 5.46 -14.78 22.37
CA VAL A 400 4.73 -15.24 21.17
C VAL A 400 3.77 -14.15 20.68
N PHE A 401 3.06 -13.48 21.60
CA PHE A 401 2.19 -12.35 21.24
C PHE A 401 2.98 -11.22 20.57
N ASP A 402 4.08 -10.80 21.19
CA ASP A 402 4.93 -9.71 20.68
C ASP A 402 5.49 -10.06 19.29
N ARG A 403 5.95 -11.30 19.10
CA ARG A 403 6.43 -11.77 17.79
C ARG A 403 5.29 -11.79 16.75
N SER A 404 4.13 -12.29 17.11
CA SER A 404 2.98 -12.40 16.21
C SER A 404 2.50 -11.02 15.76
N ILE A 405 2.43 -10.07 16.71
CA ILE A 405 2.04 -8.68 16.45
C ILE A 405 3.11 -7.97 15.61
N GLY A 406 4.39 -8.12 15.95
CA GLY A 406 5.50 -7.53 15.20
C GLY A 406 5.55 -8.04 13.76
N ASN A 407 5.35 -9.33 13.54
CA ASN A 407 5.29 -9.89 12.19
C ASN A 407 4.10 -9.35 11.41
N LEU A 408 2.92 -9.23 12.05
CA LEU A 408 1.76 -8.62 11.40
C LEU A 408 2.02 -7.17 11.01
N GLN A 409 2.59 -6.37 11.91
CA GLN A 409 2.91 -4.97 11.65
C GLN A 409 3.89 -4.83 10.48
N THR A 410 4.96 -5.61 10.48
CA THR A 410 5.92 -5.65 9.38
C THR A 410 5.25 -6.07 8.07
N THR A 411 4.39 -7.07 8.11
CA THR A 411 3.64 -7.55 6.93
C THR A 411 2.72 -6.48 6.34
N VAL A 412 1.99 -5.75 7.19
CA VAL A 412 1.11 -4.65 6.75
C VAL A 412 1.93 -3.53 6.10
N ILE A 413 3.03 -3.13 6.72
CA ILE A 413 3.90 -2.07 6.19
C ILE A 413 4.55 -2.50 4.88
N SER A 414 5.10 -3.71 4.80
CA SER A 414 5.68 -4.25 3.56
C SER A 414 4.65 -4.28 2.42
N SER A 415 3.37 -4.60 2.74
CA SER A 415 2.30 -4.53 1.77
C SER A 415 2.04 -3.11 1.26
N LEU A 416 1.97 -2.13 2.15
CA LEU A 416 1.77 -0.73 1.75
C LEU A 416 2.94 -0.23 0.90
N LEU A 417 4.17 -0.63 1.21
CA LEU A 417 5.34 -0.32 0.39
C LEU A 417 5.28 -0.96 -1.00
N ALA A 418 4.87 -2.23 -1.08
CA ALA A 418 4.68 -2.92 -2.34
C ALA A 418 3.57 -2.28 -3.18
N ASP A 419 2.47 -1.85 -2.55
CA ASP A 419 1.40 -1.12 -3.22
C ASP A 419 1.90 0.23 -3.77
N CYS A 420 2.62 1.04 -2.97
CA CYS A 420 3.21 2.29 -3.43
C CYS A 420 4.14 2.09 -4.63
N HIS A 421 4.98 1.05 -4.59
CA HIS A 421 5.86 0.68 -5.69
C HIS A 421 5.06 0.30 -6.96
N SER A 422 4.03 -0.54 -6.81
CA SER A 422 3.19 -0.99 -7.92
C SER A 422 2.43 0.17 -8.57
N PHE A 423 1.91 1.10 -7.76
CA PHE A 423 1.24 2.30 -8.27
C PHE A 423 2.21 3.26 -8.97
N ALA A 424 3.43 3.43 -8.47
CA ALA A 424 4.45 4.22 -9.15
C ALA A 424 4.83 3.60 -10.50
N ALA A 425 4.97 2.28 -10.56
CA ALA A 425 5.24 1.57 -11.81
C ALA A 425 4.09 1.71 -12.81
N LEU A 426 2.84 1.57 -12.34
CA LEU A 426 1.65 1.76 -13.15
C LEU A 426 1.54 3.19 -13.69
N ALA A 427 1.83 4.21 -12.85
CA ALA A 427 1.83 5.60 -13.25
C ALA A 427 2.78 5.85 -14.44
N ILE A 428 3.99 5.30 -14.35
CA ILE A 428 5.00 5.41 -15.43
C ILE A 428 4.52 4.68 -16.70
N ASP A 429 3.96 3.48 -16.57
CA ASP A 429 3.51 2.71 -17.75
C ASP A 429 2.38 3.45 -18.51
N ILE A 430 1.42 4.01 -17.77
CA ILE A 430 0.33 4.82 -18.35
C ILE A 430 0.88 6.09 -19.01
N MET A 431 1.78 6.80 -18.33
CA MET A 431 2.35 8.05 -18.79
C MET A 431 3.23 7.83 -20.03
N ASP A 432 4.17 6.88 -20.00
CA ASP A 432 5.08 6.57 -21.09
C ASP A 432 4.31 6.20 -22.37
N ARG A 433 3.28 5.38 -22.21
CA ARG A 433 2.42 5.01 -23.31
C ARG A 433 1.67 6.20 -23.88
N ASN A 434 1.08 7.03 -23.03
CA ASN A 434 0.33 8.21 -23.47
C ASN A 434 1.23 9.17 -24.25
N LEU A 435 2.44 9.45 -23.76
CA LEU A 435 3.40 10.32 -24.42
C LEU A 435 3.92 9.72 -25.75
N TYR A 436 4.09 8.41 -25.83
CA TYR A 436 4.46 7.72 -27.07
C TYR A 436 3.39 7.88 -28.15
N GLU A 437 2.11 7.81 -27.79
CA GLU A 437 1.01 8.05 -28.76
C GLU A 437 1.08 9.48 -29.32
N ARG A 438 1.40 10.47 -28.51
CA ARG A 438 1.59 11.86 -28.99
C ARG A 438 2.68 11.96 -30.07
N ALA A 439 3.77 11.21 -29.91
CA ALA A 439 4.82 11.14 -30.93
C ALA A 439 4.34 10.44 -32.22
N ASN A 440 3.41 9.49 -32.13
CA ASN A 440 2.81 8.87 -33.31
C ASN A 440 1.85 9.82 -34.03
N ASP A 441 1.03 10.53 -33.27
CA ASP A 441 0.04 11.47 -33.77
C ASP A 441 0.69 12.59 -34.62
N CYS A 442 1.71 13.27 -34.10
CA CYS A 442 2.38 14.33 -34.86
C CYS A 442 3.01 13.79 -36.15
N ARG A 443 3.63 12.59 -36.10
CA ARG A 443 4.24 11.94 -37.27
C ARG A 443 3.20 11.53 -38.31
N TRP A 444 2.03 11.08 -37.87
CA TRP A 444 0.95 10.65 -38.78
C TRP A 444 0.25 11.86 -39.43
N TRP A 445 -0.07 12.88 -38.63
CA TRP A 445 -0.74 14.07 -39.16
C TRP A 445 0.17 14.90 -40.10
N ALA A 446 1.48 14.85 -39.88
CA ALA A 446 2.43 15.44 -40.82
C ALA A 446 2.38 14.79 -42.23
N LEU A 447 1.79 13.64 -42.38
CA LEU A 447 1.61 12.91 -43.63
C LEU A 447 0.21 13.08 -44.24
N ASP A 448 -0.65 13.95 -43.67
CA ASP A 448 -2.00 14.15 -44.19
C ASP A 448 -1.93 14.79 -45.59
N PRO A 449 -2.51 14.12 -46.60
CA PRO A 449 -2.39 14.60 -48.01
C PRO A 449 -3.03 15.96 -48.22
N VAL A 450 -4.08 16.33 -47.49
CA VAL A 450 -4.78 17.61 -47.62
C VAL A 450 -3.97 18.72 -46.98
N LEU A 451 -3.43 18.48 -45.78
CA LEU A 451 -2.51 19.42 -45.11
C LEU A 451 -1.29 19.72 -45.98
N LEU A 452 -0.63 18.70 -46.52
CA LEU A 452 0.54 18.86 -47.38
C LEU A 452 0.19 19.66 -48.65
N ARG A 453 -0.89 19.31 -49.32
CA ARG A 453 -1.35 20.00 -50.53
C ARG A 453 -1.70 21.45 -50.26
N LEU A 454 -2.45 21.74 -49.19
CA LEU A 454 -2.81 23.11 -48.81
C LEU A 454 -1.58 23.93 -48.42
N THR A 455 -0.61 23.31 -47.75
CA THR A 455 0.65 23.99 -47.36
C THR A 455 1.49 24.36 -48.57
N GLU A 456 1.44 23.62 -49.67
CA GLU A 456 2.09 23.95 -50.95
C GLU A 456 1.39 25.09 -51.72
N THR A 457 0.11 25.41 -51.42
CA THR A 457 -0.60 26.52 -52.13
C THR A 457 -0.09 27.88 -51.68
N PRO A 458 -0.19 28.91 -52.52
CA PRO A 458 0.20 30.28 -52.16
C PRO A 458 -0.49 30.78 -50.87
N PRO A 459 0.20 31.59 -50.04
CA PRO A 459 -0.41 32.19 -48.84
C PRO A 459 -1.67 32.98 -49.18
N GLY A 460 -2.70 32.85 -48.35
CA GLY A 460 -3.98 33.58 -48.49
C GLY A 460 -5.02 33.03 -47.54
N GLU A 461 -6.12 33.78 -47.40
CA GLU A 461 -7.22 33.44 -46.48
C GLU A 461 -7.87 32.06 -46.77
N PRO A 462 -8.12 31.67 -48.04
CA PRO A 462 -8.70 30.34 -48.31
C PRO A 462 -7.80 29.19 -47.92
N ARG A 463 -6.45 29.37 -48.01
CA ARG A 463 -5.48 28.37 -47.52
C ARG A 463 -5.55 28.25 -46.02
N ARG A 464 -5.52 29.37 -45.29
CA ARG A 464 -5.60 29.40 -43.84
C ARG A 464 -6.88 28.73 -43.33
N GLN A 465 -8.02 29.15 -43.82
CA GLN A 465 -9.32 28.56 -43.44
C GLN A 465 -9.41 27.06 -43.72
N GLY A 466 -8.84 26.60 -44.83
CA GLY A 466 -8.76 25.18 -45.16
C GLY A 466 -7.92 24.40 -44.17
N LEU A 467 -6.74 24.92 -43.77
CA LEU A 467 -5.87 24.31 -42.78
C LEU A 467 -6.48 24.32 -41.39
N GLU A 468 -7.04 25.44 -40.91
CA GLU A 468 -7.70 25.59 -39.63
C GLU A 468 -8.89 24.60 -39.49
N LYS A 469 -9.68 24.41 -40.54
CA LYS A 469 -10.80 23.45 -40.56
C LYS A 469 -10.33 22.02 -40.33
N ILE A 470 -9.20 21.62 -40.94
CA ILE A 470 -8.67 20.26 -40.78
C ILE A 470 -8.10 20.11 -39.38
N LEU A 471 -7.31 21.06 -38.90
CA LEU A 471 -6.74 21.04 -37.59
C LEU A 471 -7.82 21.00 -36.49
N ALA A 472 -8.89 21.83 -36.64
CA ALA A 472 -10.02 21.81 -35.71
C ALA A 472 -10.78 20.49 -35.72
N TYR A 473 -10.91 19.85 -36.87
CA TYR A 473 -11.52 18.53 -36.97
C TYR A 473 -10.68 17.46 -36.23
N ILE A 474 -9.36 17.44 -36.46
CA ILE A 474 -8.45 16.52 -35.77
C ILE A 474 -8.53 16.77 -34.28
N ASN A 475 -8.40 18.01 -33.81
CA ASN A 475 -8.44 18.36 -32.40
C ASN A 475 -9.79 18.00 -31.74
N GLY A 476 -10.89 18.05 -32.49
CA GLY A 476 -12.20 17.63 -32.02
C GLY A 476 -12.35 16.11 -31.80
N LEU A 477 -11.54 15.30 -32.50
CA LEU A 477 -11.50 13.85 -32.29
C LEU A 477 -10.62 13.45 -31.10
N TYR A 478 -9.55 14.19 -30.82
CA TYR A 478 -8.55 13.90 -29.80
C TYR A 478 -8.60 14.96 -28.69
N THR A 479 -9.26 14.65 -27.59
CA THR A 479 -9.52 15.60 -26.48
C THR A 479 -8.29 15.86 -25.58
N VAL A 480 -7.14 15.34 -25.95
CA VAL A 480 -5.90 15.42 -25.16
C VAL A 480 -5.01 16.57 -25.58
N TYR A 481 -5.40 17.37 -26.58
CA TYR A 481 -4.65 18.51 -27.09
C TYR A 481 -5.37 19.82 -26.85
N SER A 482 -4.65 20.81 -26.34
CA SER A 482 -5.16 22.18 -26.20
C SER A 482 -5.18 22.88 -27.54
N ASN A 483 -4.17 22.63 -28.39
CA ASN A 483 -4.04 23.22 -29.69
C ASN A 483 -3.17 22.37 -30.64
N LEU A 484 -3.47 22.45 -31.94
CA LEU A 484 -2.64 21.98 -33.03
C LEU A 484 -2.25 23.19 -33.87
N LEU A 485 -0.98 23.31 -34.23
CA LEU A 485 -0.49 24.43 -34.99
C LEU A 485 0.36 23.95 -36.19
N LEU A 486 0.28 24.70 -37.29
CA LEU A 486 1.17 24.55 -38.42
C LEU A 486 2.06 25.78 -38.51
N PHE A 487 3.33 25.56 -38.78
CA PHE A 487 4.32 26.62 -38.98
C PHE A 487 5.11 26.40 -40.29
N ASP A 488 5.56 27.45 -40.89
CA ASP A 488 6.36 27.40 -42.11
C ASP A 488 7.85 27.12 -41.81
N GLY A 489 8.68 27.08 -42.86
CA GLY A 489 10.11 26.84 -42.75
C GLY A 489 10.91 27.89 -41.97
N SER A 490 10.30 29.04 -41.65
CA SER A 490 10.89 30.09 -40.80
C SER A 490 10.39 30.05 -39.34
N GLY A 491 9.53 29.08 -38.97
CA GLY A 491 8.92 29.00 -37.66
C GLY A 491 7.69 29.92 -37.47
N THR A 492 7.19 30.55 -38.56
CA THR A 492 6.00 31.39 -38.48
C THR A 492 4.75 30.55 -38.49
N VAL A 493 3.86 30.75 -37.50
CA VAL A 493 2.57 30.04 -37.41
C VAL A 493 1.65 30.43 -38.58
N ILE A 494 1.18 29.44 -39.32
CA ILE A 494 0.31 29.63 -40.49
C ILE A 494 -1.15 29.25 -40.26
N ALA A 495 -1.42 28.36 -39.28
CA ALA A 495 -2.76 27.97 -38.91
C ALA A 495 -2.77 27.35 -37.50
N VAL A 496 -3.90 27.43 -36.81
CA VAL A 496 -4.14 26.84 -35.49
C VAL A 496 -5.48 26.12 -35.48
N SER A 497 -5.63 25.10 -34.59
CA SER A 497 -6.91 24.37 -34.46
C SER A 497 -7.93 25.07 -33.57
N ASN A 498 -7.44 25.82 -32.57
CA ASN A 498 -8.29 26.51 -31.61
C ASN A 498 -8.47 27.97 -32.04
N PRO A 499 -9.70 28.42 -32.36
CA PRO A 499 -9.94 29.82 -32.80
C PRO A 499 -9.53 30.88 -31.77
N GLN A 500 -9.51 30.52 -30.46
CA GLN A 500 -9.08 31.43 -29.39
C GLN A 500 -7.60 31.79 -29.51
N ASP A 501 -6.78 30.91 -30.09
CA ASP A 501 -5.36 31.09 -30.34
C ASP A 501 -5.06 31.69 -31.71
N GLY A 502 -6.08 32.16 -32.44
CA GLY A 502 -5.98 32.85 -33.72
C GLY A 502 -4.93 34.00 -33.74
N PRO A 503 -4.73 34.77 -32.66
CA PRO A 503 -3.69 35.78 -32.58
C PRO A 503 -2.24 35.27 -32.77
N LEU A 504 -1.99 33.95 -32.57
CA LEU A 504 -0.69 33.34 -32.84
C LEU A 504 -0.35 33.25 -34.32
N VAL A 505 -1.35 33.27 -35.21
CA VAL A 505 -1.12 33.19 -36.65
C VAL A 505 -0.37 34.43 -37.14
N GLY A 506 0.72 34.20 -37.83
CA GLY A 506 1.65 35.24 -38.30
C GLY A 506 2.76 35.58 -37.29
N GLN A 507 2.73 35.02 -36.07
CA GLN A 507 3.81 35.14 -35.10
C GLN A 507 4.89 34.08 -35.36
N SER A 508 6.13 34.41 -35.07
CA SER A 508 7.27 33.49 -35.13
C SER A 508 7.46 32.83 -33.77
N VAL A 509 7.46 31.49 -33.71
CA VAL A 509 7.78 30.70 -32.51
C VAL A 509 9.30 30.52 -32.47
N ALA A 510 9.95 31.20 -31.54
CA ALA A 510 11.42 31.15 -31.36
C ALA A 510 11.81 30.13 -30.27
N GLU A 511 11.31 28.91 -30.37
CA GLU A 511 11.61 27.84 -29.42
C GLU A 511 12.51 26.77 -30.08
N SER A 512 13.39 26.13 -29.30
CA SER A 512 14.41 25.17 -29.78
C SER A 512 13.81 23.97 -30.52
N TRP A 513 12.61 23.55 -30.19
CA TRP A 513 11.92 22.44 -30.85
C TRP A 513 11.52 22.77 -32.31
N VAL A 514 11.30 24.05 -32.65
CA VAL A 514 11.02 24.48 -34.02
C VAL A 514 12.26 24.29 -34.90
N ASP A 515 13.43 24.73 -34.42
CA ASP A 515 14.70 24.56 -35.12
C ASP A 515 15.06 23.06 -35.24
N ALA A 516 14.85 22.30 -34.20
CA ALA A 516 15.03 20.84 -34.21
C ALA A 516 14.11 20.16 -35.22
N THR A 517 12.84 20.61 -35.34
CA THR A 517 11.89 20.09 -36.34
C THR A 517 12.36 20.39 -37.75
N ALA A 518 12.91 21.59 -37.99
CA ALA A 518 13.52 21.94 -39.28
C ALA A 518 14.74 21.04 -39.61
N GLY A 519 15.37 20.39 -38.62
CA GLY A 519 16.44 19.39 -38.80
C GLY A 519 15.96 18.04 -39.33
N LEU A 520 14.68 17.70 -39.19
CA LEU A 520 14.12 16.39 -39.54
C LEU A 520 14.12 16.21 -41.09
N SER A 521 14.49 15.01 -41.53
CA SER A 521 14.63 14.69 -42.97
C SER A 521 13.77 13.49 -43.41
N ASN A 522 12.97 12.88 -42.53
CA ASN A 522 12.16 11.74 -42.85
C ASN A 522 10.83 11.75 -42.06
N SER A 523 9.87 10.98 -42.51
CA SER A 523 8.51 10.88 -41.92
C SER A 523 8.42 10.12 -40.61
N GLN A 524 9.52 9.51 -40.14
CA GLN A 524 9.57 8.79 -38.87
C GLN A 524 10.12 9.69 -37.75
N GLY A 525 10.80 10.79 -38.09
CA GLY A 525 11.37 11.73 -37.15
C GLY A 525 10.30 12.57 -36.47
N TYR A 526 10.52 12.85 -35.18
CA TYR A 526 9.73 13.80 -34.39
C TYR A 526 10.64 14.49 -33.37
N VAL A 527 10.15 15.57 -32.82
CA VAL A 527 10.80 16.32 -31.74
C VAL A 527 9.82 16.48 -30.60
N VAL A 528 10.31 16.46 -29.37
CA VAL A 528 9.56 16.79 -28.16
C VAL A 528 10.27 17.96 -27.49
N SER A 529 9.51 18.99 -27.09
CA SER A 529 10.04 20.12 -26.31
C SER A 529 10.39 19.67 -24.88
N ASP A 530 11.20 20.44 -24.19
CA ASP A 530 11.31 20.36 -22.75
C ASP A 530 9.96 20.71 -22.09
N PHE A 531 9.77 20.27 -20.82
CA PHE A 531 8.58 20.59 -20.04
C PHE A 531 8.72 21.98 -19.41
N VAL A 532 8.37 22.99 -20.17
CA VAL A 532 8.55 24.41 -19.81
C VAL A 532 7.28 25.21 -20.01
N LYS A 533 7.25 26.41 -19.42
CA LYS A 533 6.18 27.38 -19.69
C LYS A 533 6.28 27.89 -21.13
N THR A 534 5.12 27.95 -21.76
CA THR A 534 5.02 28.46 -23.11
C THR A 534 3.76 29.31 -23.31
N GLU A 535 3.86 30.37 -24.13
CA GLU A 535 2.70 31.16 -24.56
C GLU A 535 1.69 30.33 -25.35
N LEU A 536 2.16 29.26 -26.01
CA LEU A 536 1.31 28.33 -26.78
C LEU A 536 0.35 27.53 -25.87
N TYR A 537 0.59 27.51 -24.56
CA TYR A 537 -0.28 26.86 -23.57
C TYR A 537 -0.74 27.83 -22.47
N GLY A 538 -0.81 29.15 -22.77
CA GLY A 538 -1.28 30.16 -21.83
C GLY A 538 -0.37 30.31 -20.60
N GLU A 539 0.94 30.42 -20.79
CA GLU A 539 1.94 30.54 -19.72
C GLU A 539 1.97 29.38 -18.71
N ARG A 540 1.52 28.19 -19.15
CA ARG A 540 1.59 26.95 -18.36
C ARG A 540 2.64 26.00 -18.93
N HIS A 541 3.09 25.04 -18.13
CA HIS A 541 4.06 24.03 -18.53
C HIS A 541 3.40 22.93 -19.36
N THR A 542 4.02 22.55 -20.47
CA THR A 542 3.59 21.43 -21.29
C THR A 542 4.70 20.85 -22.13
N TYR A 543 4.45 19.68 -22.73
CA TYR A 543 5.22 19.14 -23.84
C TYR A 543 4.59 19.52 -25.17
N ILE A 544 5.41 19.89 -26.14
CA ILE A 544 5.01 20.10 -27.53
C ILE A 544 5.67 19.02 -28.38
N TYR A 545 4.88 18.29 -29.13
CA TYR A 545 5.34 17.27 -30.07
C TYR A 545 5.30 17.85 -31.48
N ALA A 546 6.38 17.71 -32.25
CA ALA A 546 6.43 18.26 -33.58
C ALA A 546 7.03 17.28 -34.61
N ALA A 547 6.55 17.38 -35.84
CA ALA A 547 7.06 16.63 -36.97
C ALA A 547 7.14 17.54 -38.23
N ALA A 548 8.12 17.25 -39.09
CA ALA A 548 8.32 18.02 -40.32
C ALA A 548 7.25 17.68 -41.38
N LEU A 549 6.70 18.69 -42.02
CA LEU A 549 5.90 18.58 -43.22
C LEU A 549 6.83 18.50 -44.45
N LEU A 550 6.85 17.35 -45.12
CA LEU A 550 7.69 17.08 -46.26
C LEU A 550 6.84 16.94 -47.53
N SER A 551 7.19 17.65 -48.59
CA SER A 551 6.55 17.50 -49.89
C SER A 551 6.69 16.06 -50.39
N PRO A 552 5.58 15.38 -50.77
CA PRO A 552 5.62 14.01 -51.26
C PRO A 552 6.33 13.87 -52.63
N LYS A 553 6.55 15.00 -53.36
CA LYS A 553 7.16 15.02 -54.70
C LYS A 553 8.69 15.01 -54.65
N ASP A 554 9.28 15.84 -53.81
CA ASP A 554 10.70 16.12 -53.80
C ASP A 554 11.34 16.12 -52.40
N CYS A 555 10.57 15.68 -51.37
CA CYS A 555 10.98 15.67 -49.96
C CYS A 555 11.44 17.07 -49.44
N ARG A 556 11.06 18.16 -50.14
CA ARG A 556 11.32 19.52 -49.70
C ARG A 556 10.53 19.82 -48.42
N LYS A 557 11.15 20.49 -47.47
CA LYS A 557 10.54 20.92 -46.23
C LYS A 557 9.53 22.03 -46.50
N LEU A 558 8.32 21.86 -46.07
CA LEU A 558 7.20 22.81 -46.19
C LEU A 558 7.00 23.60 -44.90
N GLY A 559 7.50 23.08 -43.78
CA GLY A 559 7.33 23.58 -42.42
C GLY A 559 7.19 22.44 -41.45
N GLY A 560 6.37 22.61 -40.43
CA GLY A 560 6.10 21.56 -39.42
C GLY A 560 4.69 21.65 -38.84
N ILE A 561 4.26 20.55 -38.24
CA ILE A 561 3.11 20.50 -37.35
C ILE A 561 3.58 20.40 -35.92
N GLY A 562 3.03 21.25 -35.05
CA GLY A 562 3.22 21.17 -33.60
C GLY A 562 1.90 20.83 -32.89
N ILE A 563 1.96 19.95 -31.93
CA ILE A 563 0.80 19.57 -31.11
C ILE A 563 1.08 19.93 -29.68
N VAL A 564 0.23 20.80 -29.12
CA VAL A 564 0.33 21.28 -27.75
C VAL A 564 -0.46 20.33 -26.85
N PHE A 565 0.25 19.54 -26.06
CA PHE A 565 -0.39 18.56 -25.17
C PHE A 565 -1.08 19.27 -24.01
N ASP A 566 -2.33 18.89 -23.70
CA ASP A 566 -3.07 19.43 -22.54
C ASP A 566 -2.61 18.74 -21.24
N SER A 567 -1.35 18.99 -20.86
CA SER A 567 -0.58 18.25 -19.86
C SER A 567 -1.24 18.25 -18.49
N GLU A 568 -1.69 19.41 -18.02
CA GLU A 568 -2.15 19.60 -16.66
C GLU A 568 -3.34 18.71 -16.30
N PRO A 569 -4.50 18.73 -17.02
CA PRO A 569 -5.60 17.86 -16.71
C PRO A 569 -5.31 16.40 -17.02
N GLN A 570 -4.54 16.09 -18.07
CA GLN A 570 -4.25 14.72 -18.47
C GLN A 570 -3.37 14.00 -17.45
N PHE A 571 -2.26 14.60 -17.05
CA PHE A 571 -1.38 14.00 -16.04
C PHE A 571 -2.04 13.95 -14.65
N CYS A 572 -2.80 15.00 -14.27
CA CYS A 572 -3.55 14.98 -13.02
C CYS A 572 -4.57 13.83 -12.98
N ALA A 573 -5.28 13.58 -14.09
CA ALA A 573 -6.20 12.46 -14.19
C ALA A 573 -5.47 11.11 -14.09
N MET A 574 -4.35 10.94 -14.79
CA MET A 574 -3.52 9.73 -14.71
C MET A 574 -3.10 9.42 -13.26
N LEU A 575 -2.59 10.45 -12.54
CA LEU A 575 -2.16 10.30 -11.15
C LEU A 575 -3.32 9.99 -10.20
N LYS A 576 -4.49 10.59 -10.39
CA LYS A 576 -5.68 10.33 -9.57
C LYS A 576 -6.27 8.95 -9.80
N ASP A 577 -6.21 8.45 -11.02
CA ASP A 577 -6.83 7.18 -11.39
C ASP A 577 -6.06 5.96 -10.91
N ILE A 578 -4.73 6.09 -10.73
CA ILE A 578 -3.89 4.98 -10.23
C ILE A 578 -4.01 4.78 -8.73
N LEU A 579 -4.43 5.80 -7.97
CA LEU A 579 -4.42 5.74 -6.50
C LEU A 579 -5.52 4.80 -5.99
N PRO A 580 -5.21 3.99 -4.95
CA PRO A 580 -6.21 3.14 -4.31
C PRO A 580 -7.28 3.99 -3.66
N ARG A 581 -8.53 3.54 -3.76
CA ARG A 581 -9.70 4.21 -3.20
C ARG A 581 -10.41 3.32 -2.19
N ASP A 582 -10.97 3.93 -1.18
CA ASP A 582 -11.87 3.27 -0.25
C ASP A 582 -13.28 3.04 -0.88
N LEU A 583 -14.18 2.45 -0.10
CA LEU A 583 -15.57 2.20 -0.53
C LEU A 583 -16.38 3.49 -0.80
N SER A 584 -15.92 4.64 -0.31
CA SER A 584 -16.52 5.96 -0.55
C SER A 584 -15.97 6.63 -1.81
N GLY A 585 -14.92 6.07 -2.43
CA GLY A 585 -14.22 6.63 -3.57
C GLY A 585 -13.14 7.65 -3.20
N ALA A 586 -12.85 7.85 -1.91
CA ALA A 586 -11.75 8.69 -1.46
C ALA A 586 -10.40 7.95 -1.58
N PRO A 587 -9.28 8.66 -1.79
CA PRO A 587 -7.96 8.05 -1.77
C PRO A 587 -7.69 7.36 -0.43
N LEU A 588 -7.21 6.11 -0.49
CA LEU A 588 -6.88 5.33 0.70
C LEU A 588 -5.74 6.00 1.48
N LEU A 589 -5.90 6.15 2.78
CA LEU A 589 -4.89 6.75 3.66
C LEU A 589 -4.40 8.14 3.21
N ASP A 590 -5.24 8.94 2.56
CA ASP A 590 -4.84 10.23 1.97
C ASP A 590 -3.65 10.11 0.99
N SER A 591 -3.55 8.99 0.27
CA SER A 591 -2.52 8.73 -0.71
C SER A 591 -2.53 9.76 -1.83
N HIS A 592 -1.35 10.12 -2.31
CA HIS A 592 -1.19 11.05 -3.43
C HIS A 592 0.03 10.66 -4.27
N ALA A 593 0.07 11.18 -5.50
CA ALA A 593 1.12 10.88 -6.44
C ALA A 593 1.60 12.13 -7.17
N VAL A 594 2.86 12.10 -7.58
CA VAL A 594 3.54 13.23 -8.26
C VAL A 594 4.40 12.67 -9.38
N PHE A 595 4.37 13.32 -10.56
CA PHE A 595 5.40 13.15 -11.59
C PHE A 595 6.44 14.25 -11.44
N VAL A 596 7.71 13.88 -11.50
CA VAL A 596 8.83 14.82 -11.48
C VAL A 596 9.79 14.53 -12.64
N ASP A 597 10.53 15.53 -13.08
CA ASP A 597 11.63 15.35 -14.05
C ASP A 597 12.94 14.94 -13.36
N GLY A 598 14.03 14.83 -14.16
CA GLY A 598 15.36 14.48 -13.66
C GLY A 598 15.96 15.51 -12.70
N ASP A 599 15.49 16.76 -12.72
CA ASP A 599 15.92 17.87 -11.88
C ASP A 599 15.01 18.09 -10.66
N SER A 600 14.13 17.16 -10.35
CA SER A 600 13.17 17.22 -9.24
C SER A 600 12.02 18.21 -9.44
N THR A 601 11.83 18.73 -10.66
CA THR A 601 10.74 19.66 -10.95
C THR A 601 9.42 18.92 -11.06
N VAL A 602 8.38 19.41 -10.41
CA VAL A 602 7.04 18.82 -10.47
C VAL A 602 6.43 19.03 -11.86
N ILE A 603 6.21 17.92 -12.57
CA ILE A 603 5.49 17.90 -13.85
C ILE A 603 3.98 17.89 -13.61
N ALA A 604 3.52 17.09 -12.65
CA ALA A 604 2.12 16.99 -12.29
C ALA A 604 1.95 16.42 -10.89
N THR A 605 0.80 16.69 -10.29
CA THR A 605 0.47 16.23 -8.96
C THR A 605 -1.01 15.92 -8.82
N SER A 606 -1.35 14.96 -7.98
CA SER A 606 -2.72 14.70 -7.53
C SER A 606 -3.10 15.48 -6.27
N ASP A 607 -2.15 16.22 -5.67
CA ASP A 607 -2.29 16.90 -4.38
C ASP A 607 -1.91 18.38 -4.49
N ALA A 608 -2.76 19.25 -3.95
CA ALA A 608 -2.59 20.71 -4.00
C ALA A 608 -1.37 21.24 -3.19
N ARG A 609 -0.70 20.39 -2.41
CA ARG A 609 0.53 20.77 -1.67
C ARG A 609 1.73 21.01 -2.58
N TYR A 610 1.70 20.47 -3.79
CA TYR A 610 2.79 20.60 -4.76
C TYR A 610 2.35 21.46 -5.93
N THR A 611 3.23 22.33 -6.40
CA THR A 611 2.97 23.23 -7.52
C THR A 611 3.75 22.77 -8.76
N VAL A 612 3.10 22.72 -9.92
CA VAL A 612 3.75 22.39 -11.19
C VAL A 612 4.83 23.42 -11.53
N GLY A 613 6.02 22.96 -11.88
CA GLY A 613 7.18 23.77 -12.18
C GLY A 613 8.03 24.15 -10.97
N GLU A 614 7.66 23.76 -9.75
CA GLU A 614 8.48 23.91 -8.55
C GLU A 614 9.26 22.62 -8.25
N GLN A 615 10.38 22.76 -7.53
CA GLN A 615 11.17 21.58 -7.11
C GLN A 615 10.58 20.93 -5.86
N ILE A 616 10.48 19.61 -5.88
CA ILE A 616 10.07 18.81 -4.74
C ILE A 616 11.27 18.44 -3.86
N GLN A 617 11.10 18.55 -2.54
CA GLN A 617 12.13 18.13 -1.57
C GLN A 617 11.84 16.70 -1.08
N VAL A 618 12.53 15.76 -1.68
CA VAL A 618 12.48 14.33 -1.30
C VAL A 618 13.88 13.74 -1.30
N PRO A 619 14.12 12.62 -0.59
CA PRO A 619 15.40 11.92 -0.62
C PRO A 619 15.85 11.59 -2.04
N HIS A 620 17.15 11.79 -2.32
CA HIS A 620 17.75 11.57 -3.64
C HIS A 620 17.53 10.13 -4.19
N GLU A 621 17.43 9.15 -3.31
CA GLU A 621 17.16 7.75 -3.65
C GLU A 621 15.81 7.58 -4.38
N LEU A 622 14.83 8.40 -4.04
CA LEU A 622 13.50 8.39 -4.67
C LEU A 622 13.50 9.05 -6.05
N LEU A 623 14.42 9.98 -6.30
CA LEU A 623 14.56 10.65 -7.61
C LEU A 623 15.37 9.84 -8.62
N ASN A 624 16.28 9.00 -8.11
CA ASN A 624 17.12 8.14 -8.92
C ASN A 624 16.94 6.66 -8.54
N PRO A 625 15.71 6.12 -8.64
CA PRO A 625 15.46 4.73 -8.31
C PRO A 625 16.16 3.79 -9.29
N PRO A 626 16.49 2.56 -8.87
CA PRO A 626 16.94 1.51 -9.79
C PRO A 626 15.89 1.22 -10.86
N ALA A 627 16.27 0.54 -11.95
CA ALA A 627 15.36 0.28 -13.08
C ALA A 627 14.06 -0.45 -12.69
N GLN A 628 14.11 -1.32 -11.68
CA GLN A 628 12.92 -1.99 -11.12
C GLN A 628 12.05 -1.05 -10.28
N GLY A 629 12.56 0.12 -9.86
CA GLY A 629 11.93 1.00 -8.89
C GLY A 629 12.40 0.74 -7.46
N CYS A 630 11.91 1.53 -6.51
CA CYS A 630 12.17 1.34 -5.08
C CYS A 630 10.96 1.74 -4.23
N SER A 631 10.92 1.26 -2.99
CA SER A 631 9.97 1.72 -1.98
C SER A 631 10.58 1.67 -0.59
N GLY A 632 10.10 2.54 0.31
CA GLY A 632 10.61 2.61 1.68
C GLY A 632 9.79 3.54 2.56
N LEU A 633 10.13 3.57 3.86
CA LEU A 633 9.60 4.55 4.81
C LEU A 633 10.53 5.75 4.85
N PHE A 634 9.97 6.94 4.69
CA PHE A 634 10.70 8.21 4.70
C PHE A 634 9.99 9.24 5.56
N THR A 635 10.78 10.12 6.18
CA THR A 635 10.24 11.30 6.86
C THR A 635 10.21 12.47 5.88
N ILE A 636 9.01 12.91 5.50
CA ILE A 636 8.80 14.00 4.55
C ILE A 636 7.83 14.99 5.17
N ALA A 637 8.20 16.27 5.21
CA ALA A 637 7.38 17.36 5.79
C ALA A 637 6.86 17.04 7.20
N GLY A 638 7.67 16.40 8.05
CA GLY A 638 7.29 16.06 9.43
C GLY A 638 6.31 14.88 9.57
N GLN A 639 6.11 14.12 8.51
CA GLN A 639 5.30 12.89 8.51
C GLN A 639 6.13 11.69 8.08
N VAL A 640 5.85 10.53 8.67
CA VAL A 640 6.38 9.25 8.18
C VAL A 640 5.45 8.76 7.08
N MET A 641 6.01 8.56 5.91
CA MET A 641 5.29 8.14 4.70
C MET A 641 5.86 6.85 4.15
N ALA A 642 5.00 5.95 3.70
CA ALA A 642 5.37 4.92 2.74
C ALA A 642 5.45 5.58 1.35
N VAL A 643 6.59 5.41 0.67
CA VAL A 643 6.82 6.01 -0.64
C VAL A 643 7.27 4.95 -1.61
N GLY A 644 6.66 4.93 -2.80
CA GLY A 644 7.10 4.17 -3.95
C GLY A 644 7.61 5.09 -5.04
N SER A 645 8.69 4.70 -5.71
CA SER A 645 9.29 5.45 -6.80
C SER A 645 9.62 4.55 -7.98
N LYS A 646 9.35 5.06 -9.18
CA LYS A 646 9.69 4.42 -10.45
C LYS A 646 10.09 5.46 -11.48
N ARG A 647 11.21 5.24 -12.16
CA ARG A 647 11.65 6.06 -13.29
C ARG A 647 11.22 5.41 -14.61
N SER A 648 10.90 6.24 -15.61
CA SER A 648 10.68 5.79 -16.98
C SER A 648 11.94 5.11 -17.52
N VAL A 649 11.72 3.96 -18.14
CA VAL A 649 12.75 3.25 -18.92
C VAL A 649 12.50 3.39 -20.42
N GLY A 650 11.50 4.21 -20.78
CA GLY A 650 10.99 4.44 -22.12
C GLY A 650 9.98 3.38 -22.57
N TYR A 651 9.27 3.72 -23.64
CA TYR A 651 8.18 2.89 -24.18
C TYR A 651 8.37 2.65 -25.67
N ARG A 652 8.09 1.46 -26.11
CA ARG A 652 7.87 1.09 -27.50
C ARG A 652 6.77 0.04 -27.56
N GLU A 653 5.97 0.07 -28.58
CA GLU A 653 4.95 -0.97 -28.80
C GLU A 653 5.58 -2.23 -29.43
N TYR A 654 5.10 -2.58 -30.60
CA TYR A 654 5.56 -3.74 -31.38
C TYR A 654 6.61 -3.38 -32.43
N LYS A 655 7.23 -2.19 -32.28
CA LYS A 655 8.26 -1.67 -33.17
C LYS A 655 9.66 -2.12 -32.78
N GLY A 656 10.62 -1.89 -33.67
CA GLY A 656 12.01 -2.20 -33.41
C GLY A 656 12.66 -1.35 -32.29
N PRO A 657 13.85 -1.74 -31.81
CA PRO A 657 14.53 -1.05 -30.70
C PRO A 657 14.89 0.41 -31.00
N ASN A 658 14.94 0.80 -32.27
CA ASN A 658 15.28 2.17 -32.70
C ASN A 658 14.10 3.15 -32.58
N ASP A 659 12.88 2.69 -32.29
CA ASP A 659 11.70 3.53 -32.07
C ASP A 659 11.30 3.58 -30.60
N LEU A 660 12.29 3.55 -29.70
CA LEU A 660 12.08 3.70 -28.26
C LEU A 660 11.84 5.18 -27.91
N TYR A 661 10.64 5.49 -27.43
CA TYR A 661 10.35 6.78 -26.81
C TYR A 661 11.01 6.84 -25.44
N LYS A 662 11.81 7.87 -25.19
CA LYS A 662 12.53 8.07 -23.93
C LYS A 662 12.11 9.37 -23.28
N ASN A 663 11.94 9.36 -21.98
CA ASN A 663 11.81 10.53 -21.14
C ASN A 663 12.51 10.28 -19.80
N GLU A 664 12.64 11.30 -18.96
CA GLU A 664 13.33 11.23 -17.67
C GLU A 664 12.37 11.37 -16.49
N VAL A 665 11.09 11.11 -16.71
CA VAL A 665 10.05 11.26 -15.68
C VAL A 665 10.17 10.17 -14.62
N VAL A 666 10.01 10.58 -13.36
CA VAL A 666 9.92 9.72 -12.19
C VAL A 666 8.53 9.89 -11.58
N ALA A 667 7.84 8.79 -11.31
CA ALA A 667 6.60 8.76 -10.55
C ALA A 667 6.92 8.50 -9.07
N LEU A 668 6.35 9.32 -8.20
CA LEU A 668 6.40 9.18 -6.75
C LEU A 668 4.97 8.98 -6.24
N VAL A 669 4.77 7.94 -5.43
CA VAL A 669 3.49 7.66 -4.78
C VAL A 669 3.68 7.64 -3.27
N PHE A 670 2.88 8.44 -2.56
CA PHE A 670 3.00 8.69 -1.14
C PHE A 670 1.75 8.18 -0.40
N MET A 671 1.97 7.49 0.71
CA MET A 671 0.93 7.13 1.70
C MET A 671 1.35 7.61 3.08
N PRO A 672 0.71 8.66 3.64
CA PRO A 672 1.01 9.14 4.98
C PRO A 672 0.59 8.13 6.05
N LEU A 673 1.52 7.68 6.89
CA LEU A 673 1.28 6.65 7.90
C LEU A 673 1.21 7.22 9.33
N ALA A 674 2.08 8.18 9.67
CA ALA A 674 2.14 8.77 11.01
C ALA A 674 2.68 10.20 10.96
N ALA A 675 2.34 11.03 11.95
CA ALA A 675 3.06 12.26 12.21
C ALA A 675 4.34 11.93 13.02
N VAL A 676 5.43 12.65 12.78
CA VAL A 676 6.61 12.55 13.64
C VAL A 676 6.26 13.19 14.99
N GLY A 677 5.74 12.39 15.90
CA GLY A 677 5.42 12.77 17.27
C GLY A 677 6.50 12.28 18.22
N ALA A 678 6.59 12.91 19.40
CA ALA A 678 7.62 12.71 20.41
C ALA A 678 8.00 11.23 20.59
N GLN A 679 9.30 10.97 20.56
CA GLN A 679 9.90 9.67 20.79
C GLN A 679 9.30 8.98 22.02
N SER A 680 8.64 7.86 21.82
CA SER A 680 8.38 6.89 22.87
C SER A 680 9.74 6.39 23.35
N LYS A 681 10.00 6.47 24.64
CA LYS A 681 11.23 5.90 25.22
C LYS A 681 11.16 4.39 25.02
N ALA A 682 12.07 3.86 24.22
CA ALA A 682 12.23 2.42 24.04
C ALA A 682 12.30 1.71 25.38
N ALA A 683 11.43 0.69 25.56
CA ALA A 683 11.49 -0.21 26.71
C ALA A 683 12.85 -0.90 26.69
N ARG A 684 13.70 -0.59 27.68
CA ARG A 684 15.01 -1.23 27.83
C ARG A 684 14.82 -2.71 28.19
N SER A 685 15.55 -3.57 27.51
CA SER A 685 15.64 -5.00 27.75
C SER A 685 15.93 -5.28 29.23
N ARG A 686 15.03 -6.01 29.89
CA ARG A 686 15.19 -6.51 31.25
C ARG A 686 16.39 -7.46 31.31
N GLY A 687 17.30 -7.20 32.21
CA GLY A 687 18.33 -8.17 32.59
C GLY A 687 17.65 -9.37 33.26
N THR A 688 17.63 -10.51 32.61
CA THR A 688 17.19 -11.77 33.19
C THR A 688 18.26 -12.26 34.15
N LEU A 689 17.95 -12.39 35.44
CA LEU A 689 18.83 -13.03 36.44
C LEU A 689 19.07 -14.48 36.01
N THR A 690 20.31 -14.81 35.61
CA THR A 690 20.73 -16.19 35.41
C THR A 690 21.02 -16.79 36.80
N HIS A 691 20.06 -17.57 37.32
CA HIS A 691 20.25 -18.34 38.50
C HIS A 691 21.36 -19.39 38.30
N GLY A 692 22.45 -19.24 39.00
CA GLY A 692 23.51 -20.25 39.12
C GLY A 692 22.93 -21.54 39.71
N LYS A 693 23.36 -22.66 39.15
CA LYS A 693 22.90 -24.04 39.47
C LYS A 693 23.28 -24.61 40.86
N ASP A 694 23.69 -23.81 41.81
CA ASP A 694 24.16 -24.32 43.10
C ASP A 694 23.40 -23.71 44.30
N ALA A 695 22.14 -24.14 44.48
CA ALA A 695 21.43 -23.99 45.75
C ALA A 695 21.59 -25.30 46.59
N ALA A 696 22.84 -25.71 46.86
CA ALA A 696 23.10 -26.80 47.82
C ALA A 696 23.41 -26.17 49.18
N GLN A 697 22.50 -26.45 50.13
CA GLN A 697 22.69 -26.34 51.59
C GLN A 697 23.56 -25.19 52.10
N ARG A 698 22.97 -24.02 52.32
CA ARG A 698 23.53 -22.96 53.16
C ARG A 698 22.89 -23.06 54.54
N GLU A 699 23.65 -23.49 55.59
CA GLU A 699 23.28 -23.41 56.99
C GLU A 699 23.48 -21.91 57.43
N GLY A 700 22.38 -21.10 57.37
CA GLY A 700 22.33 -19.73 57.84
C GLY A 700 20.90 -19.20 57.89
N LYS A 701 20.63 -18.18 58.71
CA LYS A 701 19.34 -17.48 58.69
C LYS A 701 19.22 -16.77 57.37
N THR A 702 18.22 -17.12 56.57
CA THR A 702 17.87 -16.44 55.32
C THR A 702 16.72 -15.45 55.47
N VAL A 703 16.70 -14.38 54.72
CA VAL A 703 15.62 -13.40 54.64
C VAL A 703 15.09 -13.36 53.22
N GLU A 704 13.76 -13.41 53.06
CA GLU A 704 13.10 -13.21 51.82
C GLU A 704 12.81 -11.75 51.61
N ILE A 705 13.24 -11.23 50.47
CA ILE A 705 13.10 -9.84 50.04
C ILE A 705 12.19 -9.82 48.80
N ALA A 706 11.07 -9.14 48.91
CA ALA A 706 10.21 -8.89 47.80
C ALA A 706 10.69 -7.64 47.07
N SER A 707 11.26 -7.83 45.88
CA SER A 707 11.85 -6.74 45.12
C SER A 707 10.86 -6.07 44.15
N PHE A 708 11.20 -4.85 43.74
CA PHE A 708 10.46 -4.05 42.78
C PHE A 708 11.37 -3.00 42.14
N HIS A 709 10.93 -2.44 41.04
CA HIS A 709 11.68 -1.40 40.31
C HIS A 709 11.01 -0.04 40.42
N LEU A 710 11.83 1.01 40.50
CA LEU A 710 11.44 2.39 40.48
C LEU A 710 12.37 3.14 39.51
N GLY A 711 11.96 3.30 38.25
CA GLY A 711 12.83 3.76 37.17
C GLY A 711 14.03 2.77 36.98
N GLU A 712 15.25 3.25 37.22
CA GLU A 712 16.44 2.44 37.06
C GLU A 712 16.90 1.79 38.42
N TYR A 713 16.19 2.06 39.51
CA TYR A 713 16.51 1.57 40.82
C TYR A 713 15.86 0.20 41.12
N TRP A 714 16.61 -0.74 41.58
CA TRP A 714 16.13 -2.02 42.07
C TRP A 714 16.03 -2.00 43.59
N LEU A 715 14.82 -2.00 44.10
CA LEU A 715 14.49 -1.81 45.50
C LEU A 715 13.78 -3.02 46.06
N GLY A 716 13.76 -3.17 47.41
CA GLY A 716 13.03 -4.26 48.03
C GLY A 716 12.62 -3.99 49.47
N LEU A 717 11.66 -4.78 49.94
CA LEU A 717 11.21 -4.84 51.35
C LEU A 717 11.23 -6.26 51.82
N PRO A 718 11.47 -6.52 53.12
CA PRO A 718 11.30 -7.86 53.68
C PRO A 718 9.88 -8.39 53.42
N SER A 719 9.77 -9.62 52.94
CA SER A 719 8.46 -10.21 52.60
C SER A 719 7.50 -10.24 53.79
N VAL A 720 8.02 -10.32 55.02
CA VAL A 720 7.21 -10.34 56.26
C VAL A 720 6.45 -9.03 56.53
N GLU A 721 6.92 -7.92 55.97
CA GLU A 721 6.28 -6.59 56.08
C GLU A 721 5.20 -6.35 55.04
N ILE A 722 5.11 -7.23 54.04
CA ILE A 722 4.18 -7.01 52.89
C ILE A 722 2.93 -7.86 53.08
N ILE A 723 1.77 -7.27 52.77
CA ILE A 723 0.49 -7.95 52.73
C ILE A 723 0.23 -8.52 51.33
N GLU A 724 0.20 -7.64 50.36
CA GLU A 724 0.04 -7.99 48.92
C GLU A 724 0.31 -6.78 48.01
N ALA A 725 0.50 -7.02 46.73
CA ALA A 725 0.49 -5.97 45.68
C ALA A 725 -0.89 -5.86 45.05
N ILE A 726 -1.36 -4.65 44.84
CA ILE A 726 -2.66 -4.35 44.23
C ILE A 726 -2.47 -3.35 43.09
N GLU A 727 -3.49 -3.21 42.26
CA GLU A 727 -3.53 -2.20 41.21
C GLU A 727 -3.87 -0.81 41.78
N LEU A 728 -3.29 0.24 41.23
CA LEU A 728 -3.65 1.60 41.55
C LEU A 728 -4.99 1.94 40.86
N THR A 729 -6.08 1.83 41.59
CA THR A 729 -7.44 2.08 41.09
C THR A 729 -8.15 3.10 41.96
N ASN A 730 -8.83 4.07 41.31
CA ASN A 730 -9.66 5.07 42.01
C ASN A 730 -8.97 5.79 43.17
N ALA A 731 -7.68 6.01 43.08
CA ALA A 731 -6.95 6.78 44.10
C ALA A 731 -7.39 8.25 44.09
N VAL A 732 -7.74 8.75 45.28
CA VAL A 732 -8.12 10.14 45.47
C VAL A 732 -6.89 10.92 45.93
N ARG A 733 -6.48 11.94 45.12
CA ARG A 733 -5.43 12.88 45.55
C ARG A 733 -6.00 13.78 46.66
N LEU A 734 -5.25 13.86 47.75
CA LEU A 734 -5.57 14.75 48.84
C LEU A 734 -4.97 16.13 48.60
N ALA A 735 -5.77 17.20 48.75
CA ALA A 735 -5.27 18.57 48.59
C ALA A 735 -4.44 18.98 49.82
N ASN A 736 -3.38 19.76 49.62
CA ASN A 736 -2.48 20.24 50.64
C ASN A 736 -1.73 19.13 51.42
N THR A 737 -1.35 18.07 50.75
CA THR A 737 -0.48 17.02 51.29
C THR A 737 0.96 17.17 50.80
N PRO A 738 1.97 16.75 51.58
CA PRO A 738 3.34 16.67 51.14
C PRO A 738 3.46 15.85 49.82
N LYS A 739 4.51 16.11 49.03
CA LYS A 739 4.73 15.41 47.74
C LYS A 739 4.93 13.92 47.90
N GLU A 740 5.40 13.47 49.04
CA GLU A 740 5.58 12.08 49.42
C GLU A 740 4.25 11.33 49.63
N ILE A 741 3.14 12.03 49.78
CA ILE A 741 1.80 11.46 49.89
C ILE A 741 1.09 11.64 48.56
N TYR A 742 0.89 10.51 47.86
CA TYR A 742 0.14 10.58 46.59
C TYR A 742 -1.35 10.82 46.76
N GLY A 743 -1.93 10.25 47.83
CA GLY A 743 -3.35 10.27 48.14
C GLY A 743 -3.80 9.06 48.92
N ALA A 744 -5.02 8.61 48.70
CA ALA A 744 -5.55 7.41 49.36
C ALA A 744 -6.38 6.57 48.38
N GLN A 745 -6.40 5.25 48.60
CA GLN A 745 -7.19 4.25 47.89
C GLN A 745 -7.93 3.38 48.90
N ILE A 746 -9.05 2.78 48.51
CA ILE A 746 -9.77 1.82 49.37
C ILE A 746 -9.16 0.45 49.25
N PHE A 747 -8.75 -0.14 50.36
CA PHE A 747 -8.26 -1.51 50.50
C PHE A 747 -9.01 -2.22 51.62
N GLN A 748 -9.63 -3.39 51.37
CA GLN A 748 -10.38 -4.16 52.34
C GLN A 748 -11.40 -3.35 53.20
N ASN A 749 -12.12 -2.47 52.54
CA ASN A 749 -13.09 -1.53 53.14
C ASN A 749 -12.48 -0.44 54.06
N ALA A 750 -11.19 -0.27 54.07
CA ALA A 750 -10.49 0.78 54.82
C ALA A 750 -9.71 1.71 53.86
N SER A 751 -9.49 2.95 54.29
CA SER A 751 -8.68 3.91 53.56
C SER A 751 -7.20 3.51 53.68
N LEU A 752 -6.52 3.33 52.55
CA LEU A 752 -5.09 3.02 52.47
C LEU A 752 -4.36 4.27 51.98
N PRO A 753 -3.57 4.95 52.84
CA PRO A 753 -2.74 6.06 52.41
C PRO A 753 -1.64 5.54 51.46
N LEU A 754 -1.36 6.31 50.40
CA LEU A 754 -0.40 5.94 49.34
C LEU A 754 0.84 6.80 49.43
N TYR A 755 1.98 6.15 49.63
CA TYR A 755 3.31 6.74 49.71
C TYR A 755 3.92 6.83 48.30
N ASN A 756 4.31 8.07 47.89
CA ASN A 756 4.96 8.34 46.64
C ASN A 756 6.49 8.24 46.80
N LEU A 757 7.00 7.06 46.50
CA LEU A 757 8.43 6.77 46.64
C LEU A 757 9.28 7.56 45.63
N HIS A 758 8.77 7.92 44.44
CA HIS A 758 9.45 8.79 43.48
C HIS A 758 9.76 10.16 44.09
N ALA A 759 8.77 10.78 44.73
CA ALA A 759 8.95 12.06 45.38
C ALA A 759 9.91 11.96 46.57
N ALA A 760 9.83 10.87 47.35
CA ALA A 760 10.69 10.64 48.50
C ALA A 760 12.19 10.46 48.14
N LEU A 761 12.47 9.92 46.93
CA LEU A 761 13.81 9.73 46.40
C LEU A 761 14.27 10.81 45.43
N GLY A 762 13.46 11.87 45.21
CA GLY A 762 13.78 12.97 44.30
C GLY A 762 13.79 12.60 42.83
N LEU A 763 13.05 11.57 42.45
CA LEU A 763 12.91 11.12 41.08
C LEU A 763 11.81 11.92 40.34
N PRO A 764 11.79 11.92 39.00
CA PRO A 764 10.75 12.59 38.24
C PRO A 764 9.36 12.14 38.64
N GLU A 765 8.40 13.08 38.71
CA GLU A 765 7.01 12.76 39.05
C GLU A 765 6.41 11.75 38.05
N ILE A 766 5.73 10.75 38.61
CA ILE A 766 4.94 9.79 37.83
C ILE A 766 3.61 10.46 37.43
N ASP A 767 3.21 10.32 36.17
CA ASP A 767 1.83 10.52 35.74
C ASP A 767 1.13 9.15 35.75
N PRO A 768 0.34 8.81 36.77
CA PRO A 768 -0.30 7.48 36.88
C PRO A 768 -1.31 7.20 35.77
N SER A 769 -1.77 8.25 35.06
CA SER A 769 -2.65 8.08 33.90
C SER A 769 -1.89 7.57 32.66
N LYS A 770 -0.55 7.70 32.67
CA LYS A 770 0.34 7.30 31.58
C LYS A 770 1.28 6.16 31.93
N SER A 771 1.40 5.84 33.24
CA SER A 771 2.29 4.80 33.75
C SER A 771 1.51 3.68 34.43
N SER A 772 1.98 2.44 34.29
CA SER A 772 1.38 1.23 34.84
C SER A 772 1.80 0.98 36.29
N CYS A 773 1.67 2.00 37.16
CA CYS A 773 2.08 1.89 38.57
C CYS A 773 1.26 0.84 39.32
N GLN A 774 1.93 0.12 40.23
CA GLN A 774 1.32 -0.81 41.18
C GLN A 774 1.49 -0.29 42.62
N VAL A 775 0.70 -0.83 43.53
CA VAL A 775 0.73 -0.47 44.94
C VAL A 775 1.11 -1.69 45.77
N ILE A 776 2.24 -1.66 46.46
CA ILE A 776 2.61 -2.67 47.48
C ILE A 776 2.00 -2.25 48.78
N VAL A 777 1.11 -3.09 49.36
CA VAL A 777 0.49 -2.87 50.67
C VAL A 777 1.44 -3.38 51.73
N VAL A 778 1.92 -2.46 52.57
CA VAL A 778 2.90 -2.72 53.62
C VAL A 778 2.22 -2.62 54.97
N ARG A 779 2.58 -3.51 55.90
CA ARG A 779 2.11 -3.50 57.28
C ARG A 779 3.08 -2.74 58.17
N GLY A 780 2.63 -1.68 58.79
CA GLY A 780 3.40 -0.96 59.81
C GLY A 780 3.49 -1.71 61.13
N GLN A 781 4.47 -1.41 61.94
CA GLN A 781 4.68 -2.02 63.25
C GLN A 781 3.56 -1.70 64.24
N ASP A 782 2.88 -0.59 64.06
CA ASP A 782 1.71 -0.17 64.83
C ASP A 782 0.38 -0.88 64.40
N GLY A 783 0.46 -1.75 63.39
CA GLY A 783 -0.70 -2.44 62.83
C GLY A 783 -1.45 -1.67 61.79
N SER A 784 -1.04 -0.43 61.43
CA SER A 784 -1.57 0.33 60.31
C SER A 784 -1.06 -0.20 58.99
N ASN A 785 -1.86 -0.08 57.95
CA ASN A 785 -1.44 -0.45 56.59
C ASN A 785 -1.26 0.81 55.74
N PHE A 786 -0.26 0.83 54.88
CA PHE A 786 -0.06 1.89 53.87
C PHE A 786 0.37 1.27 52.54
N GLY A 787 0.12 1.99 51.42
CA GLY A 787 0.51 1.54 50.09
C GLY A 787 1.76 2.27 49.63
N VAL A 788 2.70 1.58 49.00
CA VAL A 788 3.87 2.13 48.34
C VAL A 788 3.70 2.04 46.84
N LEU A 789 3.79 3.20 46.15
CA LEU A 789 3.70 3.27 44.67
C LEU A 789 5.01 2.80 44.07
N VAL A 790 4.94 1.82 43.15
CA VAL A 790 6.09 1.26 42.42
C VAL A 790 5.77 1.16 40.93
N ASP A 791 6.82 1.20 40.10
CA ASP A 791 6.65 1.11 38.64
C ASP A 791 6.42 -0.34 38.20
N GLU A 792 7.16 -1.29 38.83
CA GLU A 792 7.12 -2.69 38.43
C GLU A 792 7.50 -3.61 39.58
N LEU A 793 6.84 -4.76 39.70
CA LEU A 793 7.22 -5.79 40.66
C LEU A 793 8.41 -6.60 40.13
N GLY A 794 9.40 -6.86 41.00
CA GLY A 794 10.55 -7.71 40.70
C GLY A 794 10.37 -9.13 41.26
N ASP A 795 11.45 -9.89 41.30
CA ASP A 795 11.49 -11.23 41.88
C ASP A 795 11.47 -11.18 43.41
N VAL A 796 10.99 -12.25 44.08
CA VAL A 796 11.19 -12.44 45.50
C VAL A 796 12.50 -13.18 45.68
N VAL A 797 13.50 -12.48 46.25
CA VAL A 797 14.89 -12.92 46.38
C VAL A 797 15.09 -13.47 47.80
N GLU A 798 15.68 -14.64 47.93
CA GLU A 798 16.11 -15.20 49.22
C GLU A 798 17.62 -14.99 49.36
N THR A 799 18.03 -14.28 50.42
CA THR A 799 19.45 -14.02 50.72
C THR A 799 19.79 -14.31 52.17
N ALA A 800 21.08 -14.61 52.43
CA ALA A 800 21.56 -14.80 53.81
C ALA A 800 21.65 -13.43 54.52
N VAL A 801 21.34 -13.40 55.81
CA VAL A 801 21.39 -12.17 56.61
C VAL A 801 22.80 -11.56 56.59
N GLU A 802 23.84 -12.36 56.43
CA GLU A 802 25.25 -11.95 56.36
C GLU A 802 25.55 -11.15 55.06
N ASN A 803 24.74 -11.24 54.04
CA ASN A 803 24.87 -10.51 52.77
C ASN A 803 24.19 -9.13 52.79
N ILE A 804 23.57 -8.76 53.92
CA ILE A 804 22.84 -7.49 54.04
C ILE A 804 23.71 -6.51 54.81
N ASP A 805 24.19 -5.45 54.15
CA ASP A 805 24.98 -4.37 54.75
C ASP A 805 24.10 -3.19 55.11
N ASP A 806 24.18 -2.75 56.36
CA ASP A 806 23.52 -1.56 56.86
C ASP A 806 24.22 -0.31 56.30
N ILE A 807 23.47 0.54 55.59
CA ILE A 807 23.94 1.82 55.03
C ILE A 807 23.46 3.03 55.83
N THR A 808 22.77 2.84 56.95
CA THR A 808 22.24 3.94 57.76
C THR A 808 23.36 4.82 58.37
N SER A 809 24.58 4.33 58.42
CA SER A 809 25.79 5.06 58.88
C SER A 809 26.32 6.06 57.82
N VAL A 810 25.90 5.97 56.56
CA VAL A 810 26.28 6.91 55.53
C VAL A 810 25.29 8.06 55.58
N HIS A 811 25.76 9.28 55.89
CA HIS A 811 24.96 10.52 56.01
C HIS A 811 24.27 10.87 54.71
N LEU A 812 23.13 10.25 54.40
CA LEU A 812 22.24 10.55 53.28
C LEU A 812 21.00 11.35 53.77
N GLY A 813 21.21 12.60 54.20
CA GLY A 813 20.13 13.54 54.61
C GLY A 813 19.25 13.09 55.79
N ALA A 814 18.30 13.92 56.19
CA ALA A 814 17.41 13.66 57.34
C ALA A 814 16.46 12.47 57.07
N ALA A 815 16.59 11.40 57.84
CA ALA A 815 15.81 10.15 57.89
C ALA A 815 15.83 9.36 56.57
N PRO A 816 16.79 8.44 56.40
CA PRO A 816 16.92 7.64 55.18
C PRO A 816 15.79 6.62 55.08
N VAL A 817 15.01 6.69 54.00
CA VAL A 817 14.05 5.63 53.60
C VAL A 817 14.84 4.37 53.22
N LEU A 818 16.06 4.53 52.73
CA LEU A 818 17.00 3.47 52.38
C LEU A 818 17.67 2.92 53.70
N ALA A 819 17.57 1.62 53.91
CA ALA A 819 18.06 0.99 55.13
C ALA A 819 19.35 0.19 54.91
N SER A 820 19.41 -0.62 53.87
CA SER A 820 20.50 -1.59 53.69
C SER A 820 20.69 -1.91 52.21
N VAL A 821 21.80 -2.54 51.88
CA VAL A 821 22.13 -3.01 50.51
C VAL A 821 22.45 -4.49 50.57
N VAL A 822 21.95 -5.24 49.61
CA VAL A 822 22.26 -6.67 49.50
C VAL A 822 23.50 -6.87 48.65
N ARG A 823 24.50 -7.52 49.22
CA ARG A 823 25.73 -7.97 48.59
C ARG A 823 25.60 -9.49 48.32
N ASP A 824 25.08 -9.89 47.20
CA ASP A 824 25.05 -11.29 46.83
C ASP A 824 25.99 -11.52 45.63
N PRO A 825 27.06 -12.33 45.78
CA PRO A 825 28.00 -12.59 44.70
C PRO A 825 27.36 -13.34 43.49
N THR A 826 26.17 -13.84 43.64
CA THR A 826 25.41 -14.44 42.50
C THR A 826 24.62 -13.43 41.69
N MET A 827 24.48 -12.20 42.20
CA MET A 827 23.96 -11.07 41.44
C MET A 827 25.11 -10.45 40.62
N GLY A 828 25.04 -10.50 39.33
CA GLY A 828 26.08 -9.94 38.44
C GLY A 828 26.43 -8.47 38.75
N ASP A 829 27.66 -8.03 38.46
CA ASP A 829 28.28 -6.74 38.83
C ASP A 829 27.49 -5.45 38.44
N ALA A 830 26.33 -5.56 37.84
CA ALA A 830 25.64 -4.40 37.20
C ALA A 830 24.44 -3.85 37.98
N GLN A 831 23.89 -4.55 38.99
CA GLN A 831 22.70 -4.07 39.70
C GLN A 831 22.78 -4.35 41.21
N MET A 832 22.54 -3.31 42.02
CA MET A 832 22.54 -3.36 43.48
C MET A 832 21.08 -3.34 44.00
N LEU A 833 20.70 -4.36 44.79
CA LEU A 833 19.38 -4.38 45.45
C LEU A 833 19.43 -3.57 46.73
N ILE A 834 18.65 -2.51 46.83
CA ILE A 834 18.59 -1.61 47.97
C ILE A 834 17.33 -1.95 48.78
N LEU A 835 17.49 -2.16 50.09
CA LEU A 835 16.40 -2.41 51.00
C LEU A 835 15.87 -1.12 51.62
N LEU A 836 14.56 -1.03 51.68
CA LEU A 836 13.79 0.06 52.28
C LEU A 836 13.39 -0.30 53.70
N SER A 837 13.16 0.73 54.54
CA SER A 837 12.58 0.56 55.86
C SER A 837 11.11 0.98 55.89
N ALA A 838 10.19 0.03 56.12
CA ALA A 838 8.77 0.33 56.25
C ALA A 838 8.49 1.25 57.45
N GLU A 839 9.29 1.13 58.55
CA GLU A 839 9.18 1.97 59.72
C GLU A 839 9.52 3.45 59.43
N ASN A 840 10.61 3.67 58.70
CA ASN A 840 11.03 5.02 58.36
C ASN A 840 10.04 5.66 57.35
N MET A 841 9.47 4.89 56.43
CA MET A 841 8.41 5.34 55.54
C MET A 841 7.15 5.73 56.30
N LEU A 842 6.69 4.90 57.24
CA LEU A 842 5.56 5.17 58.10
C LEU A 842 5.75 6.39 58.98
N HIS A 843 6.96 6.56 59.58
CA HIS A 843 7.30 7.71 60.38
C HIS A 843 7.23 9.01 59.55
N ARG A 844 7.68 9.02 58.33
CA ARG A 844 7.52 10.15 57.39
C ARG A 844 6.09 10.44 57.06
N LEU A 845 5.24 9.46 56.82
CA LEU A 845 3.82 9.62 56.65
C LEU A 845 3.14 10.28 57.84
N SER A 846 3.52 9.93 59.08
CA SER A 846 2.97 10.44 60.32
C SER A 846 3.49 11.83 60.72
N THR A 847 4.78 12.15 60.50
CA THR A 847 5.36 13.45 60.77
C THR A 847 4.97 14.52 59.78
N SER A 848 4.80 14.20 58.52
CA SER A 848 4.36 15.16 57.49
C SER A 848 2.93 15.61 57.68
N VAL A 849 2.06 14.83 58.37
CA VAL A 849 0.71 15.21 58.77
C VAL A 849 0.70 16.10 60.03
N ALA A 850 1.71 16.02 60.87
CA ALA A 850 1.80 16.75 62.12
C ALA A 850 2.46 18.16 62.01
N GLU A 851 3.23 18.44 60.95
CA GLU A 851 3.87 19.73 60.72
C GLU A 851 2.94 20.76 60.02
N GLU A 852 1.81 20.34 59.47
CA GLU A 852 0.79 21.21 58.84
C GLU A 852 -0.52 21.35 59.62
N SER A 853 -0.64 20.80 60.82
CA SER A 853 -1.76 20.99 61.76
C SER A 853 -1.29 21.97 62.86
#